data_3b8188bcebf6e69d283a340b8129c871
#
_entry.id   3b8188bcebf6e69d283a340b8129c871
#
_cell.length_a   1.000
_cell.length_b   1.000
_cell.length_c   1.000
_cell.angle_alpha   90.00
_cell.angle_beta   90.00
_cell.angle_gamma   90.00
#
_symmetry.space_group_name_H-M   'P 1'
#
loop_
_entity.id
_entity.type
_entity.pdbx_description
1 polymer ?
#
loop_
_entity_poly.entity_id
_entity_poly.type
_entity_poly.pdbx_seq_one_letter_code
_entity_poly.pdbx_strand_id
1 'polypeptide(L)'
;MTSQESPSKPQAALVPFFPWKDAWSYWVDASQRGVLFLDVMQQRSEQYEEHAAKPAPHVLKFGTELVMDGRKLARPVNYILVRIVAPKGLEINDKKRPFVIFDPRAGHGPGIGGFKAQSEIGVAFQAGHPCYFVGFLPEPVSGQTIEDIVMAEAAFLERVIALHPEADGKPAVIGNCQAGWAVMMVAAKRPELFGPIIVAGSPLSYWAGVHGENPMRYTGGLLGGTWLTALMGDIGAGKFDGAWLVSNFENLNPANTYWTKQYNLYSKVDTEAPRYLEFEKWWGGHILLNAEEMQFIADELFIGNKLSTAGIVTSDGQSVDLRSIRSPIIVFCSKADNITPPPQALDWMLDLYDSVEDIRAHGQTIIYAVHESIGHLGIFVSGSVAKKEHDEFASNIDLIEVLPPGLYEAVMTPKEEGSPTADLVGGDYLVRFEARTLDDIRAFGCNSVDDERKFAAVARISEINLGLYRTFVQPWVKPWANAGFAEWMRKLHPLRLPYEMFTPANPLLKSVSSMADYVRENRQPVSPDNALWQAQHRMGKAIESSLKAYGDMRDRFVESVFHAVYGSPVLQAVVGLKASDASPRHRPGVDAVYRAFVAHRIEELTRNIAQGGPREAAIRALLYIRIPDGVADERGFRLLEHMREETGGELSLAAFKAMVRDQFLTLLLDERRAIEAIPAMLDAEPELASRMAVTLRKLIEVLGVESKVGKARFAEIAAMFESRKVPKAPKNGAPKEDRIQPARPARAPAASRNLS
;
A
#
# COMPACT_ATOMS: atom_id res chain seq x y z
N MET A 1 3.98 -81.10 -54.07
CA MET A 1 2.98 -80.73 -53.07
C MET A 1 2.97 -79.22 -52.95
N THR A 2 2.05 -78.64 -53.63
CA THR A 2 1.85 -77.21 -53.85
C THR A 2 0.95 -76.70 -52.73
N SER A 3 1.43 -75.79 -51.89
CA SER A 3 0.63 -75.03 -50.92
C SER A 3 0.13 -73.75 -51.56
N GLN A 4 -1.18 -73.66 -51.67
CA GLN A 4 -1.92 -72.45 -52.17
C GLN A 4 -1.85 -71.35 -51.10
N GLU A 5 -1.32 -70.22 -51.50
CA GLU A 5 -1.49 -68.96 -50.78
C GLU A 5 -2.90 -68.37 -51.04
N SER A 6 -3.63 -68.11 -49.97
CA SER A 6 -4.90 -67.43 -49.99
C SER A 6 -4.69 -65.89 -50.19
N PRO A 7 -5.50 -65.19 -50.98
CA PRO A 7 -5.35 -63.75 -51.21
C PRO A 7 -5.78 -62.97 -49.95
N SER A 8 -4.87 -62.12 -49.47
CA SER A 8 -5.12 -61.12 -48.40
C SER A 8 -6.23 -60.17 -48.80
N LYS A 9 -7.26 -60.02 -47.99
CA LYS A 9 -8.30 -59.01 -48.12
C LYS A 9 -7.66 -57.59 -48.02
N PRO A 10 -8.08 -56.66 -48.87
CA PRO A 10 -7.61 -55.26 -48.79
C PRO A 10 -8.06 -54.67 -47.43
N GLN A 11 -7.12 -54.18 -46.66
CA GLN A 11 -7.40 -53.33 -45.49
C GLN A 11 -8.14 -52.09 -45.99
N ALA A 12 -9.40 -51.92 -45.58
CA ALA A 12 -10.15 -50.73 -45.79
C ALA A 12 -9.38 -49.57 -45.13
N ALA A 13 -8.97 -48.61 -45.96
CA ALA A 13 -8.41 -47.36 -45.49
C ALA A 13 -9.44 -46.74 -44.55
N LEU A 14 -9.04 -46.58 -43.26
CA LEU A 14 -9.78 -45.79 -42.29
C LEU A 14 -9.82 -44.34 -42.82
N VAL A 15 -10.92 -43.99 -43.54
CA VAL A 15 -11.25 -42.60 -43.77
C VAL A 15 -11.43 -41.97 -42.39
N PRO A 16 -10.65 -40.93 -41.99
CA PRO A 16 -10.82 -40.32 -40.69
C PRO A 16 -12.26 -39.83 -40.60
N PHE A 17 -13.03 -40.45 -39.72
CA PHE A 17 -14.42 -40.07 -39.43
C PHE A 17 -14.34 -38.71 -38.78
N PHE A 18 -14.51 -37.67 -39.57
CA PHE A 18 -14.58 -36.31 -39.05
C PHE A 18 -15.87 -36.20 -38.23
N PRO A 19 -15.82 -35.93 -36.93
CA PRO A 19 -16.99 -35.94 -36.07
C PRO A 19 -17.83 -34.69 -36.33
N TRP A 20 -18.59 -34.68 -37.40
CA TRP A 20 -19.44 -33.56 -37.82
C TRP A 20 -20.33 -33.03 -36.72
N LYS A 21 -20.82 -33.91 -35.84
CA LYS A 21 -21.64 -33.55 -34.70
C LYS A 21 -20.84 -32.72 -33.69
N ASP A 22 -19.61 -33.10 -33.40
CA ASP A 22 -18.73 -32.40 -32.47
C ASP A 22 -18.25 -31.07 -33.03
N ALA A 23 -17.97 -31.05 -34.36
CA ALA A 23 -17.63 -29.81 -35.02
C ALA A 23 -18.85 -28.82 -35.05
N TRP A 24 -20.02 -29.32 -35.31
CA TRP A 24 -21.24 -28.51 -35.29
C TRP A 24 -21.54 -27.94 -33.91
N SER A 25 -21.51 -28.77 -32.87
CA SER A 25 -21.75 -28.31 -31.48
C SER A 25 -20.71 -27.26 -31.02
N TYR A 26 -19.45 -27.44 -31.42
CA TYR A 26 -18.40 -26.43 -31.15
C TYR A 26 -18.69 -25.10 -31.85
N TRP A 27 -19.05 -25.12 -33.15
CA TRP A 27 -19.30 -23.89 -33.90
C TRP A 27 -20.56 -23.14 -33.46
N VAL A 28 -21.60 -23.86 -33.03
CA VAL A 28 -22.78 -23.26 -32.40
C VAL A 28 -22.38 -22.57 -31.11
N ASP A 29 -21.68 -23.26 -30.22
CA ASP A 29 -21.19 -22.68 -28.97
C ASP A 29 -20.25 -21.49 -29.18
N ALA A 30 -19.29 -21.60 -30.10
CA ALA A 30 -18.35 -20.54 -30.41
C ALA A 30 -19.03 -19.28 -30.95
N SER A 31 -20.04 -19.46 -31.84
CA SER A 31 -20.86 -18.35 -32.36
C SER A 31 -21.67 -17.69 -31.26
N GLN A 32 -22.30 -18.48 -30.38
CA GLN A 32 -23.05 -17.98 -29.24
C GLN A 32 -22.15 -17.21 -28.25
N ARG A 33 -20.97 -17.74 -27.94
CA ARG A 33 -19.96 -17.03 -27.12
C ARG A 33 -19.51 -15.73 -27.77
N GLY A 34 -19.35 -15.71 -29.10
CA GLY A 34 -19.03 -14.50 -29.85
C GLY A 34 -20.07 -13.40 -29.69
N VAL A 35 -21.37 -13.76 -29.82
CA VAL A 35 -22.47 -12.80 -29.63
C VAL A 35 -22.50 -12.28 -28.19
N LEU A 36 -22.40 -13.17 -27.18
CA LEU A 36 -22.40 -12.77 -25.79
C LEU A 36 -21.16 -11.92 -25.43
N PHE A 37 -20.01 -12.23 -25.99
CA PHE A 37 -18.80 -11.43 -25.83
C PHE A 37 -18.98 -10.00 -26.37
N LEU A 38 -19.54 -9.86 -27.57
CA LEU A 38 -19.83 -8.54 -28.15
C LEU A 38 -20.85 -7.76 -27.32
N ASP A 39 -21.85 -8.42 -26.76
CA ASP A 39 -22.81 -7.82 -25.83
C ASP A 39 -22.14 -7.31 -24.54
N VAL A 40 -21.23 -8.09 -23.96
CA VAL A 40 -20.45 -7.63 -22.80
C VAL A 40 -19.55 -6.44 -23.16
N MET A 41 -18.98 -6.40 -24.37
CA MET A 41 -18.22 -5.23 -24.84
C MET A 41 -19.11 -3.98 -24.96
N GLN A 42 -20.36 -4.10 -25.42
CA GLN A 42 -21.31 -3.00 -25.42
C GLN A 42 -21.67 -2.55 -24.01
N GLN A 43 -22.04 -3.48 -23.13
CA GLN A 43 -22.32 -3.17 -21.73
C GLN A 43 -21.15 -2.46 -21.06
N ARG A 44 -19.90 -2.84 -21.37
CA ARG A 44 -18.70 -2.16 -20.87
C ARG A 44 -18.64 -0.71 -21.34
N SER A 45 -18.91 -0.46 -22.63
CA SER A 45 -18.90 0.91 -23.19
C SER A 45 -20.03 1.78 -22.61
N GLU A 46 -21.23 1.23 -22.49
CA GLU A 46 -22.38 1.90 -21.88
C GLU A 46 -22.09 2.26 -20.40
N GLN A 47 -21.61 1.29 -19.63
CA GLN A 47 -21.19 1.51 -18.24
C GLN A 47 -20.10 2.59 -18.11
N TYR A 48 -19.17 2.65 -19.06
CA TYR A 48 -18.13 3.68 -19.10
C TYR A 48 -18.74 5.07 -19.33
N GLU A 49 -19.65 5.22 -20.32
CA GLU A 49 -20.33 6.49 -20.60
C GLU A 49 -21.17 6.95 -19.39
N GLU A 50 -21.97 6.06 -18.81
CA GLU A 50 -22.77 6.34 -17.61
C GLU A 50 -21.90 6.71 -16.40
N HIS A 51 -20.76 6.04 -16.23
CA HIS A 51 -19.85 6.32 -15.13
C HIS A 51 -19.15 7.67 -15.30
N ALA A 52 -18.67 7.96 -16.50
CA ALA A 52 -17.99 9.21 -16.83
C ALA A 52 -18.92 10.44 -16.76
N ALA A 53 -20.23 10.25 -16.99
CA ALA A 53 -21.23 11.33 -16.89
C ALA A 53 -21.53 11.77 -15.43
N LYS A 54 -21.07 11.02 -14.43
CA LYS A 54 -21.29 11.40 -13.01
C LYS A 54 -20.41 12.58 -12.62
N PRO A 55 -20.91 13.49 -11.75
CA PRO A 55 -20.12 14.62 -11.28
C PRO A 55 -18.87 14.22 -10.48
N ALA A 56 -18.94 13.11 -9.73
CA ALA A 56 -17.85 12.55 -8.96
C ALA A 56 -17.87 11.01 -9.09
N PRO A 57 -17.40 10.48 -10.22
CA PRO A 57 -17.41 9.04 -10.46
C PRO A 57 -16.41 8.35 -9.54
N HIS A 58 -16.84 7.29 -8.87
CA HIS A 58 -16.01 6.43 -8.03
C HIS A 58 -16.56 4.99 -8.02
N VAL A 59 -15.75 4.05 -7.56
CA VAL A 59 -16.13 2.63 -7.48
C VAL A 59 -16.21 2.11 -6.04
N LEU A 60 -16.28 3.01 -5.04
CA LEU A 60 -16.49 2.62 -3.65
C LEU A 60 -17.82 1.88 -3.50
N LYS A 61 -17.82 0.79 -2.71
CA LYS A 61 -19.01 -0.01 -2.36
C LYS A 61 -19.83 0.58 -1.20
N PHE A 62 -19.40 1.70 -0.67
CA PHE A 62 -20.01 2.38 0.47
C PHE A 62 -20.68 3.68 0.02
N GLY A 63 -21.70 4.10 0.76
CA GLY A 63 -22.25 5.44 0.60
C GLY A 63 -21.23 6.52 1.00
N THR A 64 -21.34 7.68 0.38
CA THR A 64 -20.41 8.80 0.62
C THR A 64 -21.17 10.10 0.87
N GLU A 65 -20.64 10.92 1.78
CA GLU A 65 -21.12 12.28 2.06
C GLU A 65 -19.98 13.27 1.86
N LEU A 66 -20.19 14.31 1.06
CA LEU A 66 -19.17 15.33 0.80
C LEU A 66 -18.91 16.15 2.08
N VAL A 67 -17.67 16.19 2.55
CA VAL A 67 -17.22 16.95 3.71
C VAL A 67 -16.54 18.25 3.29
N MET A 68 -15.64 18.17 2.29
CA MET A 68 -14.90 19.31 1.79
C MET A 68 -14.63 19.18 0.30
N ASP A 69 -14.81 20.27 -0.43
CA ASP A 69 -14.50 20.38 -1.86
C ASP A 69 -13.24 21.23 -2.03
N GLY A 70 -12.17 20.61 -2.49
CA GLY A 70 -10.86 21.25 -2.70
C GLY A 70 -10.88 22.39 -3.70
N ARG A 71 -11.86 22.43 -4.61
CA ARG A 71 -12.05 23.55 -5.55
C ARG A 71 -12.42 24.86 -4.88
N LYS A 72 -12.84 24.80 -3.60
CA LYS A 72 -13.22 25.97 -2.76
C LYS A 72 -12.10 26.42 -1.84
N LEU A 73 -10.95 25.77 -1.85
CA LEU A 73 -9.78 26.17 -1.07
C LEU A 73 -9.12 27.40 -1.64
N ALA A 74 -8.30 28.08 -0.85
CA ALA A 74 -7.52 29.25 -1.28
C ALA A 74 -6.57 28.92 -2.45
N ARG A 75 -6.02 27.71 -2.48
CA ARG A 75 -5.32 27.09 -3.60
C ARG A 75 -6.20 25.95 -4.13
N PRO A 76 -7.03 26.22 -5.16
CA PRO A 76 -8.04 25.26 -5.59
C PRO A 76 -7.44 24.01 -6.22
N VAL A 77 -7.99 22.84 -5.86
CA VAL A 77 -7.63 21.53 -6.43
C VAL A 77 -8.87 20.71 -6.72
N ASN A 78 -8.79 19.76 -7.63
CA ASN A 78 -9.92 18.85 -7.94
C ASN A 78 -10.05 17.66 -6.98
N TYR A 79 -9.43 17.72 -5.81
CA TYR A 79 -9.58 16.74 -4.74
C TYR A 79 -10.78 17.04 -3.86
N ILE A 80 -11.39 15.99 -3.34
CA ILE A 80 -12.53 16.09 -2.41
C ILE A 80 -12.29 15.17 -1.21
N LEU A 81 -12.77 15.59 -0.05
CA LEU A 81 -12.89 14.78 1.14
C LEU A 81 -14.33 14.33 1.30
N VAL A 82 -14.58 13.04 1.39
CA VAL A 82 -15.89 12.48 1.69
C VAL A 82 -15.84 11.67 2.99
N ARG A 83 -16.92 11.72 3.77
CA ARG A 83 -17.18 10.78 4.85
C ARG A 83 -17.78 9.51 4.24
N ILE A 84 -17.31 8.37 4.67
CA ILE A 84 -17.90 7.09 4.27
C ILE A 84 -19.02 6.75 5.22
N VAL A 85 -20.18 6.40 4.66
CA VAL A 85 -21.36 6.01 5.44
C VAL A 85 -21.23 4.54 5.85
N ALA A 86 -21.24 4.29 7.14
CA ALA A 86 -21.16 2.92 7.66
C ALA A 86 -22.35 2.08 7.22
N PRO A 87 -22.15 0.81 6.88
CA PRO A 87 -23.24 -0.12 6.59
C PRO A 87 -24.20 -0.26 7.80
N LYS A 88 -25.49 -0.48 7.51
CA LYS A 88 -26.49 -0.67 8.57
C LYS A 88 -26.12 -1.84 9.49
N GLY A 89 -26.17 -1.62 10.78
CA GLY A 89 -25.91 -2.63 11.82
C GLY A 89 -24.45 -2.67 12.31
N LEU A 90 -23.56 -1.82 11.78
CA LEU A 90 -22.23 -1.58 12.36
C LEU A 90 -22.29 -0.35 13.28
N GLU A 91 -21.82 -0.52 14.51
CA GLU A 91 -21.68 0.57 15.48
C GLU A 91 -20.32 1.23 15.32
N ILE A 92 -20.32 2.52 15.02
CA ILE A 92 -19.10 3.33 14.91
C ILE A 92 -18.94 4.10 16.23
N ASN A 93 -17.75 4.05 16.78
CA ASN A 93 -17.38 4.80 17.97
C ASN A 93 -16.63 6.07 17.58
N ASP A 94 -17.27 7.23 17.66
CA ASP A 94 -16.68 8.53 17.31
C ASP A 94 -15.49 8.95 18.20
N LYS A 95 -15.27 8.25 19.34
CA LYS A 95 -14.07 8.43 20.16
C LYS A 95 -12.85 7.68 19.63
N LYS A 96 -13.06 6.67 18.80
CA LYS A 96 -11.95 6.01 18.11
C LYS A 96 -11.38 6.96 17.06
N ARG A 97 -10.05 6.87 16.84
CA ARG A 97 -9.38 7.66 15.78
C ARG A 97 -10.02 7.44 14.43
N PRO A 98 -10.25 8.46 13.61
CA PRO A 98 -10.70 8.27 12.24
C PRO A 98 -9.63 7.66 11.36
N PHE A 99 -10.05 6.87 10.36
CA PHE A 99 -9.23 6.42 9.25
C PHE A 99 -9.47 7.30 8.03
N VAL A 100 -8.40 7.74 7.38
CA VAL A 100 -8.47 8.54 6.15
C VAL A 100 -7.69 7.83 5.05
N ILE A 101 -8.40 7.36 4.03
CA ILE A 101 -7.83 6.63 2.91
C ILE A 101 -7.63 7.59 1.74
N PHE A 102 -6.41 7.65 1.21
CA PHE A 102 -6.05 8.47 0.06
C PHE A 102 -5.96 7.61 -1.19
N ASP A 103 -6.72 7.99 -2.21
CA ASP A 103 -6.75 7.28 -3.48
C ASP A 103 -5.55 7.66 -4.36
N PRO A 104 -4.92 6.68 -5.04
CA PRO A 104 -3.78 6.94 -5.91
C PRO A 104 -4.20 7.61 -7.23
N ARG A 105 -3.53 8.68 -7.62
CA ARG A 105 -3.68 9.32 -8.90
C ARG A 105 -2.82 8.64 -9.97
N ALA A 106 -3.23 7.41 -10.34
CA ALA A 106 -2.47 6.52 -11.21
C ALA A 106 -3.07 6.40 -12.63
N GLY A 107 -3.98 7.29 -13.00
CA GLY A 107 -4.61 7.35 -14.33
C GLY A 107 -6.00 6.77 -14.41
N HIS A 108 -6.41 5.90 -13.50
CA HIS A 108 -7.78 5.40 -13.34
C HIS A 108 -8.57 6.23 -12.30
N GLY A 109 -9.89 6.05 -12.25
CA GLY A 109 -10.77 6.77 -11.32
C GLY A 109 -10.67 6.28 -9.87
N PRO A 110 -11.23 7.05 -8.92
CA PRO A 110 -11.09 6.77 -7.49
C PRO A 110 -11.89 5.56 -7.02
N GLY A 111 -11.35 4.87 -5.98
CA GLY A 111 -12.03 3.78 -5.30
C GLY A 111 -11.15 2.70 -4.68
N ILE A 112 -9.82 2.83 -4.74
CA ILE A 112 -8.90 1.91 -4.06
C ILE A 112 -9.09 2.05 -2.54
N GLY A 113 -9.04 0.91 -1.83
CA GLY A 113 -9.31 0.85 -0.39
C GLY A 113 -10.76 0.62 -0.04
N GLY A 114 -11.70 0.84 -1.00
CA GLY A 114 -13.15 0.64 -0.80
C GLY A 114 -13.87 -0.04 -1.96
N PHE A 115 -13.14 -0.65 -2.89
CA PHE A 115 -13.67 -1.33 -4.08
C PHE A 115 -14.56 -2.54 -3.74
N LYS A 116 -14.34 -3.19 -2.60
CA LYS A 116 -15.15 -4.28 -2.05
C LYS A 116 -15.58 -3.98 -0.63
N ALA A 117 -16.60 -4.69 -0.13
CA ALA A 117 -17.00 -4.61 1.27
C ALA A 117 -15.85 -5.08 2.21
N GLN A 118 -15.13 -6.14 1.80
CA GLN A 118 -13.90 -6.60 2.45
C GLN A 118 -12.71 -5.83 1.87
N SER A 119 -12.36 -4.75 2.51
CA SER A 119 -11.35 -3.78 2.09
C SER A 119 -10.81 -3.03 3.31
N GLU A 120 -9.86 -2.14 3.12
CA GLU A 120 -9.33 -1.25 4.17
C GLU A 120 -10.43 -0.49 4.91
N ILE A 121 -11.38 0.10 4.17
CA ILE A 121 -12.56 0.77 4.75
C ILE A 121 -13.42 -0.24 5.53
N GLY A 122 -13.63 -1.41 4.97
CA GLY A 122 -14.47 -2.45 5.59
C GLY A 122 -13.92 -2.93 6.91
N VAL A 123 -12.60 -3.19 7.02
CA VAL A 123 -11.98 -3.65 8.27
C VAL A 123 -11.90 -2.52 9.30
N ALA A 124 -11.64 -1.28 8.89
CA ALA A 124 -11.67 -0.14 9.79
C ALA A 124 -13.06 0.06 10.39
N PHE A 125 -14.14 -0.12 9.61
CA PHE A 125 -15.51 -0.11 10.12
C PHE A 125 -15.80 -1.26 11.07
N GLN A 126 -15.33 -2.48 10.77
CA GLN A 126 -15.49 -3.64 11.67
C GLN A 126 -14.78 -3.40 13.01
N ALA A 127 -13.66 -2.73 12.99
CA ALA A 127 -12.95 -2.28 14.18
C ALA A 127 -13.62 -1.07 14.87
N GLY A 128 -14.71 -0.52 14.32
CA GLY A 128 -15.52 0.56 14.90
C GLY A 128 -14.98 1.97 14.68
N HIS A 129 -14.07 2.18 13.72
CA HIS A 129 -13.48 3.48 13.41
C HIS A 129 -14.34 4.30 12.43
N PRO A 130 -14.49 5.63 12.60
CA PRO A 130 -15.00 6.51 11.56
C PRO A 130 -14.06 6.50 10.34
N CYS A 131 -14.61 6.48 9.12
CA CYS A 131 -13.83 6.40 7.90
C CYS A 131 -14.10 7.58 6.96
N TYR A 132 -13.02 8.08 6.35
CA TYR A 132 -13.01 9.13 5.35
C TYR A 132 -12.21 8.68 4.13
N PHE A 133 -12.53 9.26 3.00
CA PHE A 133 -11.84 8.98 1.76
C PHE A 133 -11.51 10.30 1.03
N VAL A 134 -10.28 10.42 0.59
CA VAL A 134 -9.80 11.50 -0.25
C VAL A 134 -9.68 10.98 -1.66
N GLY A 135 -10.53 11.47 -2.53
CA GLY A 135 -10.53 11.16 -3.96
C GLY A 135 -10.44 12.43 -4.79
N PHE A 136 -10.50 12.26 -6.11
CA PHE A 136 -10.38 13.39 -7.03
C PHE A 136 -11.47 13.32 -8.11
N LEU A 137 -11.76 14.48 -8.69
CA LEU A 137 -12.69 14.62 -9.80
C LEU A 137 -11.96 14.38 -11.13
N PRO A 138 -12.69 13.96 -12.20
CA PRO A 138 -12.08 13.55 -13.48
C PRO A 138 -11.25 14.66 -14.16
N GLU A 139 -11.65 15.91 -13.97
CA GLU A 139 -10.99 17.07 -14.58
C GLU A 139 -10.15 17.80 -13.53
N PRO A 140 -8.86 18.07 -13.81
CA PRO A 140 -8.01 18.85 -12.92
C PRO A 140 -8.43 20.33 -12.91
N VAL A 141 -8.18 21.03 -11.82
CA VAL A 141 -8.27 22.50 -11.78
C VAL A 141 -7.08 23.07 -12.56
N SER A 142 -7.36 24.05 -13.42
CA SER A 142 -6.30 24.67 -14.24
C SER A 142 -5.23 25.30 -13.34
N GLY A 143 -3.97 24.94 -13.57
CA GLY A 143 -2.82 25.46 -12.84
C GLY A 143 -2.58 24.86 -11.46
N GLN A 144 -3.39 23.86 -11.01
CA GLN A 144 -3.07 23.15 -9.76
C GLN A 144 -1.75 22.38 -9.91
N THR A 145 -0.99 22.36 -8.85
CA THR A 145 0.32 21.70 -8.75
C THR A 145 0.29 20.59 -7.69
N ILE A 146 1.31 19.74 -7.66
CA ILE A 146 1.47 18.75 -6.58
C ILE A 146 1.57 19.43 -5.21
N GLU A 147 2.21 20.60 -5.12
CA GLU A 147 2.27 21.36 -3.87
C GLU A 147 0.88 21.83 -3.41
N ASP A 148 0.01 22.28 -4.32
CA ASP A 148 -1.37 22.65 -4.01
C ASP A 148 -2.17 21.44 -3.48
N ILE A 149 -1.93 20.26 -4.05
CA ILE A 149 -2.54 19.01 -3.60
C ILE A 149 -2.07 18.66 -2.19
N VAL A 150 -0.77 18.72 -1.91
CA VAL A 150 -0.20 18.47 -0.58
C VAL A 150 -0.81 19.42 0.47
N MET A 151 -0.99 20.69 0.12
CA MET A 151 -1.64 21.67 1.01
C MET A 151 -3.13 21.38 1.20
N ALA A 152 -3.83 20.94 0.17
CA ALA A 152 -5.23 20.56 0.26
C ALA A 152 -5.43 19.30 1.11
N GLU A 153 -4.58 18.30 0.95
CA GLU A 153 -4.59 17.07 1.76
C GLU A 153 -4.36 17.38 3.24
N ALA A 154 -3.44 18.31 3.56
CA ALA A 154 -3.26 18.82 4.92
C ALA A 154 -4.55 19.47 5.47
N ALA A 155 -5.21 20.32 4.68
CA ALA A 155 -6.47 20.96 5.07
C ALA A 155 -7.61 19.94 5.27
N PHE A 156 -7.64 18.86 4.50
CA PHE A 156 -8.59 17.76 4.70
C PHE A 156 -8.36 17.05 6.03
N LEU A 157 -7.11 16.77 6.40
CA LEU A 157 -6.76 16.17 7.69
C LEU A 157 -7.12 17.12 8.85
N GLU A 158 -6.84 18.41 8.74
CA GLU A 158 -7.27 19.42 9.72
C GLU A 158 -8.80 19.39 9.91
N ARG A 159 -9.55 19.27 8.81
CA ARG A 159 -11.01 19.16 8.87
C ARG A 159 -11.47 17.89 9.57
N VAL A 160 -10.86 16.74 9.29
CA VAL A 160 -11.18 15.47 9.97
C VAL A 160 -10.90 15.57 11.46
N ILE A 161 -9.75 16.12 11.85
CA ILE A 161 -9.39 16.35 13.27
C ILE A 161 -10.43 17.23 13.96
N ALA A 162 -10.86 18.31 13.29
CA ALA A 162 -11.87 19.23 13.84
C ALA A 162 -13.27 18.58 13.99
N LEU A 163 -13.57 17.55 13.20
CA LEU A 163 -14.82 16.77 13.30
C LEU A 163 -14.77 15.73 14.43
N HIS A 164 -13.59 15.35 14.90
CA HIS A 164 -13.38 14.35 15.95
C HIS A 164 -12.50 14.88 17.09
N PRO A 165 -12.94 15.93 17.82
CA PRO A 165 -12.13 16.56 18.87
C PRO A 165 -11.87 15.66 20.08
N GLU A 166 -12.71 14.64 20.28
CA GLU A 166 -12.61 13.68 21.40
C GLU A 166 -11.97 12.35 21.00
N ALA A 167 -11.44 12.25 19.77
CA ALA A 167 -10.82 11.00 19.32
C ALA A 167 -9.53 10.67 20.11
N ASP A 168 -9.32 9.40 20.37
CA ASP A 168 -8.17 8.85 21.14
C ASP A 168 -6.81 9.04 20.44
N GLY A 169 -6.77 9.75 19.32
CA GLY A 169 -5.53 10.06 18.58
C GLY A 169 -5.80 10.77 17.27
N LYS A 170 -4.73 11.19 16.62
CA LYS A 170 -4.78 11.76 15.28
C LYS A 170 -5.22 10.70 14.25
N PRO A 171 -5.76 11.11 13.09
CA PRO A 171 -6.22 10.17 12.05
C PRO A 171 -5.13 9.16 11.67
N ALA A 172 -5.51 7.89 11.57
CA ALA A 172 -4.71 6.90 10.85
C ALA A 172 -4.89 7.15 9.35
N VAL A 173 -3.78 7.25 8.63
CA VAL A 173 -3.80 7.64 7.22
C VAL A 173 -3.29 6.48 6.37
N ILE A 174 -4.04 6.12 5.32
CA ILE A 174 -3.65 5.08 4.37
C ILE A 174 -3.38 5.74 3.02
N GLY A 175 -2.16 5.60 2.52
CA GLY A 175 -1.75 6.00 1.18
C GLY A 175 -1.50 4.80 0.29
N ASN A 176 -2.39 4.55 -0.67
CA ASN A 176 -2.31 3.43 -1.58
C ASN A 176 -1.53 3.77 -2.85
N CYS A 177 -0.65 2.87 -3.31
CA CYS A 177 0.11 3.04 -4.55
C CYS A 177 0.74 4.44 -4.62
N GLN A 178 0.46 5.23 -5.64
CA GLN A 178 0.99 6.60 -5.78
C GLN A 178 0.47 7.60 -4.73
N ALA A 179 -0.60 7.31 -3.99
CA ALA A 179 -1.00 8.17 -2.87
C ALA A 179 -0.01 8.09 -1.69
N GLY A 180 0.76 6.99 -1.58
CA GLY A 180 1.70 6.84 -0.48
C GLY A 180 2.82 7.88 -0.48
N TRP A 181 3.42 8.19 -1.64
CA TRP A 181 4.43 9.26 -1.69
C TRP A 181 3.82 10.63 -1.38
N ALA A 182 2.57 10.91 -1.81
CA ALA A 182 1.89 12.18 -1.51
C ALA A 182 1.63 12.30 0.00
N VAL A 183 1.06 11.27 0.62
CA VAL A 183 0.85 11.19 2.08
C VAL A 183 2.16 11.40 2.85
N MET A 184 3.26 10.77 2.41
CA MET A 184 4.57 10.94 3.04
C MET A 184 5.10 12.37 2.90
N MET A 185 4.84 13.05 1.77
CA MET A 185 5.18 14.47 1.60
C MET A 185 4.38 15.35 2.56
N VAL A 186 3.05 15.13 2.68
CA VAL A 186 2.21 15.86 3.66
C VAL A 186 2.72 15.63 5.08
N ALA A 187 3.00 14.38 5.44
CA ALA A 187 3.48 14.03 6.78
C ALA A 187 4.85 14.63 7.11
N ALA A 188 5.73 14.78 6.13
CA ALA A 188 7.01 15.44 6.30
C ALA A 188 6.87 16.97 6.53
N LYS A 189 5.87 17.61 5.89
CA LYS A 189 5.61 19.06 6.00
C LYS A 189 4.72 19.40 7.20
N ARG A 190 3.79 18.53 7.58
CA ARG A 190 2.77 18.75 8.62
C ARG A 190 2.65 17.53 9.56
N PRO A 191 3.75 17.14 10.24
CA PRO A 191 3.80 15.90 11.04
C PRO A 191 2.80 15.88 12.19
N GLU A 192 2.31 17.02 12.65
CA GLU A 192 1.34 17.16 13.73
C GLU A 192 -0.09 16.72 13.37
N LEU A 193 -0.38 16.50 12.09
CA LEU A 193 -1.72 16.12 11.63
C LEU A 193 -1.95 14.61 11.63
N PHE A 194 -0.90 13.82 11.78
CA PHE A 194 -0.94 12.38 11.55
C PHE A 194 -0.94 11.55 12.84
N GLY A 195 -1.76 10.50 12.85
CA GLY A 195 -1.55 9.27 13.59
C GLY A 195 -0.69 8.30 12.77
N PRO A 196 -0.79 6.98 12.97
CA PRO A 196 -0.05 6.01 12.18
C PRO A 196 -0.32 6.16 10.68
N ILE A 197 0.73 6.01 9.88
CA ILE A 197 0.70 6.12 8.42
C ILE A 197 0.90 4.74 7.83
N ILE A 198 -0.03 4.27 7.00
CA ILE A 198 0.07 3.02 6.26
C ILE A 198 0.32 3.36 4.80
N VAL A 199 1.45 2.91 4.27
CA VAL A 199 1.85 3.10 2.87
C VAL A 199 1.82 1.74 2.20
N ALA A 200 0.82 1.48 1.38
CA ALA A 200 0.60 0.17 0.78
C ALA A 200 0.94 0.17 -0.72
N GLY A 201 1.83 -0.74 -1.15
CA GLY A 201 2.26 -0.87 -2.54
C GLY A 201 2.73 0.44 -3.17
N SER A 202 3.44 1.29 -2.42
CA SER A 202 3.80 2.65 -2.84
C SER A 202 5.27 2.78 -3.20
N PRO A 203 5.60 3.35 -4.36
CA PRO A 203 6.99 3.60 -4.74
C PRO A 203 7.53 4.83 -4.02
N LEU A 204 8.48 4.64 -3.11
CA LEU A 204 9.17 5.71 -2.39
C LEU A 204 10.62 5.88 -2.85
N SER A 205 11.22 4.85 -3.46
CA SER A 205 12.54 4.89 -4.11
C SER A 205 12.44 4.25 -5.50
N TYR A 206 12.27 5.06 -6.53
CA TYR A 206 11.94 4.58 -7.89
C TYR A 206 13.11 3.90 -8.61
N TRP A 207 14.35 4.23 -8.23
CA TRP A 207 15.53 3.63 -8.84
C TRP A 207 15.83 2.23 -8.31
N ALA A 208 15.33 1.90 -7.14
CA ALA A 208 15.58 0.63 -6.48
C ALA A 208 14.96 -0.56 -7.21
N GLY A 209 15.58 -1.72 -7.09
CA GLY A 209 15.09 -2.96 -7.69
C GLY A 209 16.18 -3.99 -7.88
N VAL A 210 15.77 -5.17 -8.31
CA VAL A 210 16.64 -6.32 -8.58
C VAL A 210 16.85 -6.45 -10.10
N HIS A 211 18.10 -6.72 -10.51
CA HIS A 211 18.44 -7.00 -11.90
C HIS A 211 17.69 -8.24 -12.42
N GLY A 212 17.14 -8.12 -13.63
CA GLY A 212 16.36 -9.20 -14.26
C GLY A 212 14.92 -9.36 -13.76
N GLU A 213 14.51 -8.64 -12.70
CA GLU A 213 13.20 -8.79 -12.08
C GLU A 213 12.31 -7.54 -12.18
N ASN A 214 12.88 -6.34 -12.18
CA ASN A 214 12.13 -5.09 -12.10
C ASN A 214 12.38 -4.17 -13.32
N PRO A 215 11.94 -4.56 -14.54
CA PRO A 215 12.26 -3.87 -15.77
C PRO A 215 11.61 -2.49 -15.91
N MET A 216 10.50 -2.23 -15.19
CA MET A 216 9.75 -0.96 -15.27
C MET A 216 10.64 0.25 -14.93
N ARG A 217 11.57 0.11 -13.99
CA ARG A 217 12.50 1.17 -13.56
C ARG A 217 13.41 1.70 -14.69
N TYR A 218 13.63 0.92 -15.74
CA TYR A 218 14.48 1.29 -16.88
C TYR A 218 13.73 2.06 -17.99
N THR A 219 12.39 2.05 -17.96
CA THR A 219 11.56 2.61 -19.04
C THR A 219 11.85 4.08 -19.29
N GLY A 220 11.98 4.88 -18.24
CA GLY A 220 12.30 6.30 -18.36
C GLY A 220 13.66 6.56 -19.03
N GLY A 221 14.66 5.70 -18.75
CA GLY A 221 15.95 5.73 -19.43
C GLY A 221 15.82 5.38 -20.91
N LEU A 222 15.10 4.33 -21.26
CA LEU A 222 14.88 3.93 -22.65
C LEU A 222 14.21 5.03 -23.49
N LEU A 223 13.27 5.79 -22.89
CA LEU A 223 12.60 6.91 -23.53
C LEU A 223 13.44 8.20 -23.56
N GLY A 224 14.63 8.20 -22.99
CA GLY A 224 15.47 9.38 -22.88
C GLY A 224 14.94 10.45 -21.92
N GLY A 225 14.20 10.03 -20.90
CA GLY A 225 13.65 10.89 -19.85
C GLY A 225 12.21 11.31 -20.05
N THR A 226 11.87 12.50 -19.59
CA THR A 226 10.49 12.99 -19.39
C THR A 226 9.97 13.92 -20.49
N TRP A 227 10.73 14.16 -21.54
CA TRP A 227 10.31 15.05 -22.63
C TRP A 227 9.03 14.60 -23.35
N LEU A 228 8.79 13.26 -23.40
CA LEU A 228 7.54 12.70 -23.94
C LEU A 228 6.35 13.02 -23.04
N THR A 229 6.54 13.07 -21.73
CA THR A 229 5.49 13.49 -20.79
C THR A 229 5.08 14.94 -21.07
N ALA A 230 6.06 15.81 -21.28
CA ALA A 230 5.80 17.21 -21.66
C ALA A 230 5.07 17.31 -23.03
N LEU A 231 5.50 16.53 -24.02
CA LEU A 231 4.85 16.47 -25.34
C LEU A 231 3.39 16.01 -25.20
N MET A 232 3.11 14.96 -24.43
CA MET A 232 1.73 14.45 -24.24
C MET A 232 0.85 15.49 -23.52
N GLY A 233 1.39 16.21 -22.53
CA GLY A 233 0.71 17.30 -21.87
C GLY A 233 0.40 18.46 -22.84
N ASP A 234 1.34 18.82 -23.69
CA ASP A 234 1.15 19.90 -24.69
C ASP A 234 0.11 19.49 -25.76
N ILE A 235 0.18 18.27 -26.31
CA ILE A 235 -0.82 17.71 -27.23
C ILE A 235 -2.21 17.67 -26.58
N GLY A 236 -2.25 17.38 -25.28
CA GLY A 236 -3.46 17.38 -24.47
C GLY A 236 -4.00 18.79 -24.12
N ALA A 237 -3.47 19.84 -24.72
CA ALA A 237 -3.83 21.25 -24.43
C ALA A 237 -3.69 21.60 -22.94
N GLY A 238 -2.57 21.22 -22.32
CA GLY A 238 -2.27 21.43 -20.90
C GLY A 238 -2.79 20.32 -19.96
N LYS A 239 -3.41 19.28 -20.51
CA LYS A 239 -3.89 18.12 -19.73
C LYS A 239 -3.20 16.85 -20.19
N PHE A 240 -2.76 16.04 -19.24
CA PHE A 240 -2.22 14.72 -19.49
C PHE A 240 -3.30 13.66 -19.34
N ASP A 241 -3.46 12.78 -20.35
CA ASP A 241 -4.44 11.70 -20.27
C ASP A 241 -3.90 10.54 -19.40
N GLY A 242 -4.58 10.23 -18.29
CA GLY A 242 -4.25 9.13 -17.40
C GLY A 242 -4.24 7.76 -18.07
N ALA A 243 -4.89 7.59 -19.22
CA ALA A 243 -4.81 6.37 -20.02
C ALA A 243 -3.37 6.00 -20.39
N TRP A 244 -2.45 6.95 -20.53
CA TRP A 244 -1.02 6.68 -20.77
C TRP A 244 -0.35 6.02 -19.55
N LEU A 245 -0.71 6.42 -18.33
CA LEU A 245 -0.21 5.75 -17.12
C LEU A 245 -0.71 4.31 -17.03
N VAL A 246 -2.00 4.11 -17.27
CA VAL A 246 -2.60 2.77 -17.29
C VAL A 246 -1.97 1.89 -18.37
N SER A 247 -1.63 2.45 -19.55
CA SER A 247 -0.90 1.73 -20.59
C SER A 247 0.45 1.17 -20.12
N ASN A 248 1.16 1.90 -19.27
CA ASN A 248 2.42 1.39 -18.71
C ASN A 248 2.19 0.13 -17.87
N PHE A 249 1.13 0.11 -17.05
CA PHE A 249 0.78 -1.07 -16.24
C PHE A 249 0.30 -2.24 -17.11
N GLU A 250 -0.52 -1.98 -18.13
CA GLU A 250 -0.95 -2.99 -19.10
C GLU A 250 0.25 -3.62 -19.82
N ASN A 251 1.24 -2.82 -20.20
CA ASN A 251 2.43 -3.29 -20.90
C ASN A 251 3.34 -4.21 -20.06
N LEU A 252 3.21 -4.20 -18.72
CA LEU A 252 3.98 -5.11 -17.87
C LEU A 252 3.60 -6.58 -18.06
N ASN A 253 2.35 -6.85 -18.48
CA ASN A 253 1.89 -8.21 -18.72
C ASN A 253 1.25 -8.36 -20.10
N PRO A 254 2.06 -8.46 -21.18
CA PRO A 254 1.54 -8.57 -22.54
C PRO A 254 0.58 -9.74 -22.76
N ALA A 255 0.82 -10.87 -22.06
CA ALA A 255 -0.05 -12.03 -22.15
C ALA A 255 -1.45 -11.73 -21.63
N ASN A 256 -1.57 -11.00 -20.51
CA ASN A 256 -2.87 -10.59 -19.99
C ASN A 256 -3.54 -9.55 -20.88
N THR A 257 -2.81 -8.51 -21.25
CA THR A 257 -3.35 -7.37 -22.00
C THR A 257 -3.82 -7.74 -23.40
N TYR A 258 -3.03 -8.50 -24.15
CA TYR A 258 -3.32 -8.81 -25.55
C TYR A 258 -4.10 -10.11 -25.74
N TRP A 259 -4.19 -10.98 -24.70
CA TRP A 259 -4.83 -12.28 -24.88
C TRP A 259 -5.67 -12.73 -23.66
N THR A 260 -5.06 -12.99 -22.52
CA THR A 260 -5.66 -13.79 -21.46
C THR A 260 -6.92 -13.16 -20.87
N LYS A 261 -6.93 -11.83 -20.67
CA LYS A 261 -8.08 -11.09 -20.14
C LYS A 261 -9.32 -11.28 -21.04
N GLN A 262 -9.16 -11.03 -22.34
CA GLN A 262 -10.27 -11.11 -23.30
C GLN A 262 -10.64 -12.56 -23.60
N TYR A 263 -9.66 -13.45 -23.70
CA TYR A 263 -9.91 -14.87 -23.93
C TYR A 263 -10.62 -15.55 -22.74
N ASN A 264 -10.28 -15.18 -21.51
CA ASN A 264 -10.97 -15.67 -20.32
C ASN A 264 -12.43 -15.24 -20.32
N LEU A 265 -12.72 -13.98 -20.65
CA LEU A 265 -14.09 -13.50 -20.81
C LEU A 265 -14.82 -14.29 -21.92
N TYR A 266 -14.22 -14.41 -23.11
CA TYR A 266 -14.83 -15.14 -24.23
C TYR A 266 -15.09 -16.61 -23.91
N SER A 267 -14.12 -17.28 -23.29
CA SER A 267 -14.20 -18.72 -23.03
C SER A 267 -15.15 -19.07 -21.88
N LYS A 268 -15.41 -18.13 -20.97
CA LYS A 268 -16.26 -18.27 -19.78
C LYS A 268 -17.33 -17.18 -19.71
N VAL A 269 -17.85 -16.77 -20.87
CA VAL A 269 -18.75 -15.62 -20.97
C VAL A 269 -20.03 -15.78 -20.13
N ASP A 270 -20.45 -17.00 -19.89
CA ASP A 270 -21.62 -17.33 -19.09
C ASP A 270 -21.46 -16.98 -17.59
N THR A 271 -20.22 -16.85 -17.09
CA THR A 271 -19.95 -16.63 -15.65
C THR A 271 -19.03 -15.44 -15.36
N GLU A 272 -18.12 -15.09 -16.28
CA GLU A 272 -17.08 -14.06 -16.04
C GLU A 272 -17.55 -12.62 -16.28
N ALA A 273 -18.64 -12.41 -17.01
CA ALA A 273 -19.10 -11.08 -17.39
C ALA A 273 -19.28 -10.10 -16.21
N PRO A 274 -19.92 -10.47 -15.07
CA PRO A 274 -20.11 -9.55 -13.95
C PRO A 274 -18.78 -9.08 -13.34
N ARG A 275 -17.83 -10.01 -13.10
CA ARG A 275 -16.52 -9.71 -12.55
C ARG A 275 -15.69 -8.84 -13.50
N TYR A 276 -15.76 -9.14 -14.80
CA TYR A 276 -15.08 -8.36 -15.83
C TYR A 276 -15.60 -6.92 -15.87
N LEU A 277 -16.92 -6.72 -15.91
CA LEU A 277 -17.55 -5.40 -15.95
C LEU A 277 -17.26 -4.59 -14.67
N GLU A 278 -17.29 -5.22 -13.50
CA GLU A 278 -16.96 -4.56 -12.24
C GLU A 278 -15.52 -4.06 -12.24
N PHE A 279 -14.56 -4.87 -12.70
CA PHE A 279 -13.17 -4.47 -12.81
C PHE A 279 -12.94 -3.38 -13.87
N GLU A 280 -13.52 -3.55 -15.08
CA GLU A 280 -13.36 -2.59 -16.19
C GLU A 280 -13.98 -1.22 -15.88
N LYS A 281 -15.02 -1.17 -15.05
CA LYS A 281 -15.59 0.10 -14.58
C LYS A 281 -14.59 0.97 -13.84
N TRP A 282 -13.74 0.36 -13.04
CA TRP A 282 -12.67 1.05 -12.35
C TRP A 282 -11.48 1.28 -13.28
N TRP A 283 -10.94 0.20 -13.84
CA TRP A 283 -9.72 0.21 -14.62
C TRP A 283 -9.80 1.07 -15.87
N GLY A 284 -10.96 1.08 -16.54
CA GLY A 284 -11.23 1.90 -17.71
C GLY A 284 -11.70 3.33 -17.42
N GLY A 285 -11.96 3.67 -16.15
CA GLY A 285 -12.40 5.00 -15.73
C GLY A 285 -11.29 6.05 -15.76
N HIS A 286 -10.62 6.21 -16.92
CA HIS A 286 -9.44 7.09 -17.03
C HIS A 286 -9.76 8.55 -16.74
N ILE A 287 -8.90 9.18 -15.93
CA ILE A 287 -8.99 10.58 -15.52
C ILE A 287 -7.93 11.44 -16.23
N LEU A 288 -8.04 12.76 -16.07
CA LEU A 288 -7.05 13.71 -16.56
C LEU A 288 -6.22 14.29 -15.40
N LEU A 289 -4.96 14.59 -15.68
CA LEU A 289 -4.06 15.34 -14.80
C LEU A 289 -3.66 16.64 -15.51
N ASN A 290 -3.22 17.65 -14.76
CA ASN A 290 -2.52 18.76 -15.41
C ASN A 290 -1.17 18.28 -15.95
N ALA A 291 -0.73 18.89 -17.05
CA ALA A 291 0.58 18.61 -17.63
C ALA A 291 1.71 18.85 -16.60
N GLU A 292 1.59 19.92 -15.81
CA GLU A 292 2.56 20.31 -14.77
C GLU A 292 2.62 19.29 -13.64
N GLU A 293 1.47 18.74 -13.19
CA GLU A 293 1.44 17.70 -12.17
C GLU A 293 2.15 16.43 -12.64
N MET A 294 1.82 15.98 -13.86
CA MET A 294 2.43 14.77 -14.39
C MET A 294 3.93 14.97 -14.66
N GLN A 295 4.31 16.16 -15.12
CA GLN A 295 5.72 16.50 -15.32
C GLN A 295 6.49 16.48 -14.00
N PHE A 296 5.94 17.05 -12.92
CA PHE A 296 6.53 16.98 -11.59
C PHE A 296 6.72 15.53 -11.11
N ILE A 297 5.68 14.71 -11.23
CA ILE A 297 5.74 13.30 -10.84
C ILE A 297 6.86 12.58 -11.62
N ALA A 298 6.93 12.80 -12.92
CA ALA A 298 7.94 12.18 -13.77
C ALA A 298 9.35 12.68 -13.46
N ASP A 299 9.54 14.00 -13.32
CA ASP A 299 10.86 14.60 -13.10
C ASP A 299 11.40 14.36 -11.69
N GLU A 300 10.57 14.59 -10.67
CA GLU A 300 11.04 14.61 -9.28
C GLU A 300 11.03 13.20 -8.65
N LEU A 301 10.02 12.40 -8.97
CA LEU A 301 9.83 11.08 -8.36
C LEU A 301 10.39 9.96 -9.23
N PHE A 302 9.95 9.83 -10.48
CA PHE A 302 10.29 8.66 -11.29
C PHE A 302 11.72 8.71 -11.84
N ILE A 303 12.09 9.81 -12.46
CA ILE A 303 13.41 9.98 -13.06
C ILE A 303 14.41 10.56 -12.06
N GLY A 304 13.99 11.53 -11.25
CA GLY A 304 14.87 12.19 -10.28
C GLY A 304 15.08 11.40 -8.98
N ASN A 305 14.12 10.57 -8.59
CA ASN A 305 14.11 9.83 -7.31
C ASN A 305 14.47 10.73 -6.11
N LYS A 306 13.94 11.97 -6.12
CA LYS A 306 14.37 13.01 -5.17
C LYS A 306 13.69 12.90 -3.81
N LEU A 307 12.54 12.21 -3.71
CA LEU A 307 11.85 12.04 -2.43
C LEU A 307 12.69 11.23 -1.44
N SER A 308 13.27 10.12 -1.90
CA SER A 308 14.10 9.24 -1.06
C SER A 308 15.41 9.89 -0.60
N THR A 309 15.79 11.04 -1.17
CA THR A 309 17.02 11.76 -0.80
C THR A 309 16.75 13.14 -0.23
N ALA A 310 15.49 13.47 0.11
CA ALA A 310 15.06 14.79 0.54
C ALA A 310 15.42 15.92 -0.44
N GLY A 311 15.49 15.58 -1.73
CA GLY A 311 15.87 16.50 -2.81
C GLY A 311 14.72 17.31 -3.38
N ILE A 312 13.47 17.07 -2.97
CA ILE A 312 12.31 17.88 -3.38
C ILE A 312 12.27 19.15 -2.54
N VAL A 313 12.26 20.30 -3.22
CA VAL A 313 12.18 21.61 -2.57
C VAL A 313 10.84 22.25 -2.96
N THR A 314 10.06 22.65 -1.98
CA THR A 314 8.78 23.35 -2.15
C THR A 314 8.97 24.85 -2.43
N SER A 315 7.92 25.53 -2.89
CA SER A 315 7.98 26.96 -3.27
C SER A 315 8.39 27.90 -2.13
N ASP A 316 8.26 27.46 -0.87
CA ASP A 316 8.74 28.16 0.33
C ASP A 316 10.24 27.94 0.60
N GLY A 317 10.95 27.21 -0.26
CA GLY A 317 12.38 26.92 -0.15
C GLY A 317 12.73 25.81 0.85
N GLN A 318 11.72 25.13 1.42
CA GLN A 318 11.95 24.01 2.35
C GLN A 318 12.05 22.68 1.60
N SER A 319 12.96 21.83 2.05
CA SER A 319 13.08 20.45 1.57
C SER A 319 11.99 19.56 2.17
N VAL A 320 11.45 18.65 1.37
CA VAL A 320 10.59 17.57 1.84
C VAL A 320 11.46 16.43 2.35
N ASP A 321 11.66 16.37 3.64
CA ASP A 321 12.52 15.39 4.30
C ASP A 321 11.70 14.38 5.11
N LEU A 322 11.65 13.14 4.65
CA LEU A 322 10.87 12.08 5.32
C LEU A 322 11.36 11.80 6.76
N ARG A 323 12.59 12.20 7.12
CA ARG A 323 13.10 12.13 8.49
C ARG A 323 12.36 13.09 9.45
N SER A 324 11.59 14.03 8.91
CA SER A 324 10.75 14.94 9.71
C SER A 324 9.44 14.34 10.19
N ILE A 325 9.02 13.18 9.67
CA ILE A 325 7.80 12.50 10.07
C ILE A 325 7.90 12.03 11.52
N ARG A 326 6.86 12.23 12.30
CA ARG A 326 6.83 11.94 13.75
C ARG A 326 5.95 10.74 14.11
N SER A 327 5.05 10.38 13.21
CA SER A 327 4.12 9.26 13.39
C SER A 327 4.77 7.94 12.96
N PRO A 328 4.33 6.80 13.51
CA PRO A 328 4.75 5.49 12.99
C PRO A 328 4.39 5.34 11.51
N ILE A 329 5.34 4.77 10.76
CA ILE A 329 5.18 4.51 9.33
C ILE A 329 5.12 3.00 9.14
N ILE A 330 4.06 2.50 8.52
CA ILE A 330 3.88 1.09 8.16
C ILE A 330 3.97 1.00 6.65
N VAL A 331 4.98 0.29 6.14
CA VAL A 331 5.16 0.04 4.71
C VAL A 331 4.71 -1.38 4.40
N PHE A 332 3.62 -1.52 3.67
CA PHE A 332 3.11 -2.81 3.22
C PHE A 332 3.44 -3.02 1.74
N CYS A 333 4.18 -4.08 1.43
CA CYS A 333 4.60 -4.41 0.06
C CYS A 333 4.52 -5.92 -0.19
N SER A 334 4.81 -6.37 -1.42
CA SER A 334 4.76 -7.78 -1.78
C SER A 334 5.89 -8.17 -2.72
N LYS A 335 6.44 -9.38 -2.54
CA LYS A 335 7.47 -9.93 -3.43
C LYS A 335 6.98 -10.18 -4.86
N ALA A 336 5.68 -10.46 -5.02
CA ALA A 336 5.08 -10.68 -6.35
C ALA A 336 4.53 -9.39 -7.00
N ASP A 337 4.77 -8.24 -6.39
CA ASP A 337 4.41 -6.94 -6.95
C ASP A 337 5.45 -6.54 -8.01
N ASN A 338 5.03 -6.51 -9.27
CA ASN A 338 5.87 -6.13 -10.40
C ASN A 338 5.79 -4.64 -10.75
N ILE A 339 4.97 -3.86 -10.04
CA ILE A 339 4.82 -2.40 -10.19
C ILE A 339 5.64 -1.69 -9.12
N THR A 340 5.43 -2.09 -7.86
CA THR A 340 6.17 -1.55 -6.71
C THR A 340 6.75 -2.70 -5.88
N PRO A 341 7.84 -3.31 -6.32
CA PRO A 341 8.50 -4.39 -5.60
C PRO A 341 9.07 -3.89 -4.25
N PRO A 342 9.39 -4.79 -3.29
CA PRO A 342 9.90 -4.40 -1.99
C PRO A 342 11.05 -3.40 -2.01
N PRO A 343 12.06 -3.47 -2.89
CA PRO A 343 13.09 -2.44 -2.94
C PRO A 343 12.54 -1.03 -3.21
N GLN A 344 11.57 -0.87 -4.13
CA GLN A 344 10.99 0.45 -4.40
C GLN A 344 10.17 1.00 -3.24
N ALA A 345 9.59 0.12 -2.41
CA ALA A 345 8.86 0.52 -1.23
C ALA A 345 9.77 0.83 -0.02
N LEU A 346 10.95 0.19 0.07
CA LEU A 346 11.75 0.15 1.29
C LEU A 346 13.10 0.86 1.20
N ASP A 347 13.75 0.96 0.02
CA ASP A 347 15.13 1.47 -0.11
C ASP A 347 15.30 2.96 0.19
N TRP A 348 14.19 3.74 0.29
CA TRP A 348 14.26 5.10 0.80
C TRP A 348 14.89 5.17 2.20
N MET A 349 14.78 4.09 2.98
CA MET A 349 15.46 3.98 4.28
C MET A 349 16.96 3.89 4.12
N LEU A 350 17.46 3.17 3.12
CA LEU A 350 18.89 3.07 2.81
C LEU A 350 19.45 4.39 2.26
N ASP A 351 18.60 5.18 1.58
CA ASP A 351 18.97 6.49 1.07
C ASP A 351 19.07 7.55 2.18
N LEU A 352 18.23 7.46 3.23
CA LEU A 352 18.13 8.50 4.26
C LEU A 352 18.89 8.21 5.56
N TYR A 353 19.09 6.92 5.91
CA TYR A 353 19.69 6.54 7.18
C TYR A 353 20.95 5.70 6.98
N ASP A 354 21.94 5.90 7.85
CA ASP A 354 23.17 5.13 7.87
C ASP A 354 23.05 3.87 8.74
N SER A 355 22.18 3.91 9.76
CA SER A 355 21.95 2.82 10.70
C SER A 355 20.54 2.89 11.32
N VAL A 356 20.16 1.85 12.08
CA VAL A 356 18.91 1.88 12.85
C VAL A 356 19.00 2.89 14.02
N GLU A 357 20.20 3.12 14.54
CA GLU A 357 20.47 4.15 15.55
C GLU A 357 20.15 5.54 15.01
N ASP A 358 20.41 5.79 13.73
CA ASP A 358 20.03 7.04 13.06
C ASP A 358 18.50 7.19 12.95
N ILE A 359 17.77 6.12 12.62
CA ILE A 359 16.29 6.10 12.68
C ILE A 359 15.79 6.44 14.09
N ARG A 360 16.40 5.83 15.12
CA ARG A 360 16.08 6.08 16.54
C ARG A 360 16.38 7.51 16.95
N ALA A 361 17.50 8.06 16.51
CA ALA A 361 17.89 9.45 16.77
C ALA A 361 16.88 10.46 16.19
N HIS A 362 16.23 10.13 15.06
CA HIS A 362 15.14 10.90 14.51
C HIS A 362 13.79 10.64 15.21
N GLY A 363 13.73 9.76 16.20
CA GLY A 363 12.51 9.42 16.95
C GLY A 363 11.46 8.70 16.12
N GLN A 364 11.86 8.03 15.02
CA GLN A 364 10.95 7.40 14.09
C GLN A 364 10.75 5.92 14.40
N THR A 365 9.51 5.48 14.27
CA THR A 365 9.12 4.06 14.27
C THR A 365 8.73 3.69 12.86
N ILE A 366 9.51 2.82 12.24
CA ILE A 366 9.27 2.33 10.89
C ILE A 366 9.00 0.83 10.96
N ILE A 367 7.88 0.41 10.40
CA ILE A 367 7.43 -0.98 10.35
C ILE A 367 7.29 -1.35 8.89
N TYR A 368 7.71 -2.54 8.53
CA TYR A 368 7.37 -3.07 7.22
C TYR A 368 6.69 -4.44 7.33
N ALA A 369 5.82 -4.75 6.38
CA ALA A 369 5.21 -6.05 6.20
C ALA A 369 5.35 -6.46 4.73
N VAL A 370 5.80 -7.69 4.49
CA VAL A 370 6.03 -8.20 3.13
C VAL A 370 5.14 -9.42 2.89
N HIS A 371 4.25 -9.31 1.91
CA HIS A 371 3.46 -10.46 1.47
C HIS A 371 4.25 -11.29 0.43
N GLU A 372 4.16 -12.62 0.49
CA GLU A 372 5.01 -13.50 -0.34
C GLU A 372 4.59 -13.56 -1.80
N SER A 373 3.28 -13.48 -2.13
CA SER A 373 2.80 -13.91 -3.45
C SER A 373 1.69 -13.06 -4.07
N ILE A 374 1.23 -11.99 -3.41
CA ILE A 374 0.16 -11.16 -3.97
C ILE A 374 0.71 -10.15 -4.99
N GLY A 375 0.05 -10.03 -6.14
CA GLY A 375 0.40 -8.98 -7.11
C GLY A 375 -0.10 -7.61 -6.68
N HIS A 376 0.39 -6.55 -7.32
CA HIS A 376 0.14 -5.15 -6.95
C HIS A 376 -1.33 -4.84 -6.64
N LEU A 377 -2.23 -5.10 -7.58
CA LEU A 377 -3.65 -4.83 -7.37
C LEU A 377 -4.26 -5.66 -6.22
N GLY A 378 -3.70 -6.85 -5.97
CA GLY A 378 -4.15 -7.71 -4.88
C GLY A 378 -3.94 -7.09 -3.50
N ILE A 379 -2.94 -6.23 -3.32
CA ILE A 379 -2.68 -5.48 -2.08
C ILE A 379 -3.94 -4.70 -1.67
N PHE A 380 -4.66 -4.13 -2.63
CA PHE A 380 -5.78 -3.22 -2.39
C PHE A 380 -7.15 -3.87 -2.53
N VAL A 381 -7.28 -4.89 -3.40
CA VAL A 381 -8.60 -5.44 -3.77
C VAL A 381 -8.78 -6.91 -3.40
N SER A 382 -7.78 -7.57 -2.82
CA SER A 382 -7.89 -8.96 -2.36
C SER A 382 -8.61 -9.04 -1.02
N GLY A 383 -9.68 -9.84 -0.95
CA GLY A 383 -10.37 -10.09 0.31
C GLY A 383 -9.53 -10.91 1.31
N SER A 384 -8.54 -11.69 0.86
CA SER A 384 -7.61 -12.39 1.76
C SER A 384 -6.64 -11.43 2.44
N VAL A 385 -6.12 -10.44 1.70
CA VAL A 385 -5.26 -9.39 2.26
C VAL A 385 -6.04 -8.51 3.23
N ALA A 386 -7.30 -8.15 2.88
CA ALA A 386 -8.14 -7.38 3.79
C ALA A 386 -8.36 -8.10 5.14
N LYS A 387 -8.57 -9.42 5.12
CA LYS A 387 -8.81 -10.23 6.32
C LYS A 387 -7.55 -10.56 7.13
N LYS A 388 -6.38 -10.33 6.58
CA LYS A 388 -5.12 -10.61 7.26
C LYS A 388 -4.39 -9.29 7.53
N GLU A 389 -3.70 -8.77 6.55
CA GLU A 389 -2.80 -7.63 6.75
C GLU A 389 -3.55 -6.36 7.15
N HIS A 390 -4.61 -5.97 6.44
CA HIS A 390 -5.33 -4.74 6.76
C HIS A 390 -6.13 -4.84 8.07
N ASP A 391 -6.71 -6.00 8.36
CA ASP A 391 -7.43 -6.24 9.63
C ASP A 391 -6.49 -6.17 10.82
N GLU A 392 -5.32 -6.80 10.71
CA GLU A 392 -4.32 -6.79 11.76
C GLU A 392 -3.70 -5.39 11.97
N PHE A 393 -3.50 -4.60 10.91
CA PHE A 393 -3.06 -3.22 11.07
C PHE A 393 -4.13 -2.36 11.75
N ALA A 394 -5.40 -2.49 11.36
CA ALA A 394 -6.49 -1.73 11.97
C ALA A 394 -6.71 -2.12 13.44
N SER A 395 -6.67 -3.41 13.76
CA SER A 395 -6.88 -3.94 15.10
C SER A 395 -5.73 -3.63 16.06
N ASN A 396 -4.50 -3.47 15.54
CA ASN A 396 -3.29 -3.22 16.32
C ASN A 396 -2.78 -1.78 16.21
N ILE A 397 -3.60 -0.85 15.70
CA ILE A 397 -3.17 0.52 15.40
C ILE A 397 -2.65 1.27 16.65
N ASP A 398 -3.18 0.98 17.82
CA ASP A 398 -2.76 1.59 19.09
C ASP A 398 -1.46 0.98 19.63
N LEU A 399 -1.25 -0.33 19.46
CA LEU A 399 0.03 -0.97 19.74
C LEU A 399 1.14 -0.37 18.87
N ILE A 400 0.88 -0.19 17.58
CA ILE A 400 1.82 0.39 16.63
C ILE A 400 2.29 1.77 17.09
N GLU A 401 1.40 2.58 17.64
CA GLU A 401 1.77 3.91 18.14
C GLU A 401 2.63 3.91 19.42
N VAL A 402 2.60 2.85 20.20
CA VAL A 402 3.42 2.74 21.42
C VAL A 402 4.76 2.07 21.18
N LEU A 403 5.01 1.51 20.00
CA LEU A 403 6.29 0.92 19.67
C LEU A 403 7.42 1.96 19.83
N PRO A 404 8.54 1.57 20.45
CA PRO A 404 9.70 2.45 20.55
C PRO A 404 10.25 2.82 19.16
N PRO A 405 10.97 3.94 19.03
CA PRO A 405 11.66 4.26 17.80
C PRO A 405 12.61 3.15 17.33
N GLY A 406 12.55 2.82 16.04
CA GLY A 406 13.35 1.75 15.46
C GLY A 406 12.79 1.25 14.13
N LEU A 407 13.40 0.18 13.63
CA LEU A 407 12.96 -0.53 12.42
C LEU A 407 12.45 -1.91 12.81
N TYR A 408 11.25 -2.25 12.34
CA TYR A 408 10.56 -3.50 12.69
C TYR A 408 9.97 -4.18 11.47
N GLU A 409 9.89 -5.50 11.51
CA GLU A 409 9.06 -6.30 10.61
C GLU A 409 7.80 -6.75 11.35
N ALA A 410 6.64 -6.55 10.75
CA ALA A 410 5.38 -7.10 11.23
C ALA A 410 5.23 -8.55 10.75
N VAL A 411 5.46 -9.49 11.65
CA VAL A 411 5.34 -10.93 11.41
C VAL A 411 3.99 -11.41 11.91
N MET A 412 3.18 -11.96 11.00
CA MET A 412 1.82 -12.44 11.28
C MET A 412 1.79 -13.97 11.25
N THR A 413 1.50 -14.59 12.39
CA THR A 413 1.37 -16.05 12.51
C THR A 413 -0.07 -16.43 12.84
N PRO A 414 -0.62 -17.51 12.27
CA PRO A 414 -1.97 -17.95 12.60
C PRO A 414 -2.14 -18.13 14.12
N LYS A 415 -3.28 -17.72 14.63
CA LYS A 415 -3.64 -17.88 16.06
C LYS A 415 -3.72 -19.35 16.42
N GLU A 416 -3.02 -19.76 17.48
CA GLU A 416 -3.10 -21.11 18.00
C GLU A 416 -4.37 -21.28 18.85
N GLU A 417 -5.33 -22.03 18.32
CA GLU A 417 -6.55 -22.37 19.07
C GLU A 417 -6.20 -23.21 20.31
N GLY A 418 -6.69 -22.77 21.47
CA GLY A 418 -6.45 -23.46 22.75
C GLY A 418 -5.20 -23.01 23.52
N SER A 419 -4.45 -22.04 23.00
CA SER A 419 -3.40 -21.35 23.79
C SER A 419 -4.01 -20.60 24.98
N PRO A 420 -3.38 -20.62 26.17
CA PRO A 420 -3.86 -19.82 27.33
C PRO A 420 -3.95 -18.32 27.07
N THR A 421 -3.28 -17.84 26.03
CA THR A 421 -3.21 -16.43 25.63
C THR A 421 -4.05 -16.11 24.37
N ALA A 422 -4.82 -17.06 23.87
CA ALA A 422 -5.63 -16.89 22.67
C ALA A 422 -6.64 -15.72 22.80
N ASP A 423 -7.18 -15.49 23.98
CA ASP A 423 -8.12 -14.38 24.26
C ASP A 423 -7.47 -12.99 24.18
N LEU A 424 -6.14 -12.91 24.21
CA LEU A 424 -5.37 -11.67 24.06
C LEU A 424 -5.03 -11.35 22.60
N VAL A 425 -5.39 -12.19 21.65
CA VAL A 425 -5.21 -11.99 20.20
C VAL A 425 -6.54 -11.57 19.60
N GLY A 426 -6.59 -10.36 19.03
CA GLY A 426 -7.84 -9.74 18.59
C GLY A 426 -8.40 -10.33 17.30
N GLY A 427 -7.53 -10.76 16.38
CA GLY A 427 -7.86 -11.30 15.06
C GLY A 427 -7.64 -12.82 14.93
N ASP A 428 -7.49 -13.26 13.69
CA ASP A 428 -7.16 -14.65 13.33
C ASP A 428 -5.65 -14.90 13.35
N TYR A 429 -4.84 -13.86 13.46
CA TYR A 429 -3.37 -13.90 13.47
C TYR A 429 -2.81 -13.21 14.71
N LEU A 430 -1.71 -13.73 15.22
CA LEU A 430 -0.88 -13.05 16.22
C LEU A 430 0.13 -12.17 15.48
N VAL A 431 0.12 -10.88 15.75
CA VAL A 431 1.09 -9.93 15.21
C VAL A 431 2.24 -9.74 16.18
N ARG A 432 3.46 -9.90 15.65
CA ARG A 432 4.70 -9.62 16.36
C ARG A 432 5.51 -8.60 15.58
N PHE A 433 6.05 -7.62 16.27
CA PHE A 433 6.95 -6.62 15.69
C PHE A 433 8.38 -6.98 16.07
N GLU A 434 9.11 -7.53 15.11
CA GLU A 434 10.48 -8.00 15.29
C GLU A 434 11.46 -6.93 14.84
N ALA A 435 12.40 -6.56 15.72
CA ALA A 435 13.43 -5.58 15.40
C ALA A 435 14.30 -6.08 14.25
N ARG A 436 14.59 -5.19 13.28
CA ARG A 436 15.37 -5.46 12.08
C ARG A 436 16.48 -4.42 11.93
N THR A 437 17.38 -4.71 11.01
CA THR A 437 18.50 -3.85 10.63
C THR A 437 18.33 -3.35 9.19
N LEU A 438 19.16 -2.39 8.78
CA LEU A 438 19.17 -1.97 7.37
C LEU A 438 19.69 -3.07 6.43
N ASP A 439 20.43 -4.07 6.95
CA ASP A 439 20.84 -5.22 6.15
C ASP A 439 19.68 -6.14 5.77
N ASP A 440 18.66 -6.23 6.64
CA ASP A 440 17.41 -6.93 6.32
C ASP A 440 16.68 -6.25 5.16
N ILE A 441 16.73 -4.92 5.06
CA ILE A 441 16.19 -4.17 3.91
C ILE A 441 17.04 -4.43 2.66
N ARG A 442 18.37 -4.39 2.76
CA ARG A 442 19.28 -4.70 1.64
C ARG A 442 19.08 -6.10 1.07
N ALA A 443 18.64 -7.04 1.90
CA ALA A 443 18.38 -8.42 1.47
C ALA A 443 17.23 -8.53 0.45
N PHE A 444 16.32 -7.55 0.35
CA PHE A 444 15.31 -7.51 -0.71
C PHE A 444 15.85 -7.05 -2.06
N GLY A 445 17.09 -6.58 -2.11
CA GLY A 445 17.77 -6.05 -3.28
C GLY A 445 17.94 -4.53 -3.18
N CYS A 446 19.10 -4.06 -3.53
CA CYS A 446 19.42 -2.63 -3.56
C CYS A 446 20.36 -2.32 -4.73
N ASN A 447 20.42 -1.06 -5.12
CA ASN A 447 21.33 -0.60 -6.14
C ASN A 447 22.78 -0.60 -5.66
N SER A 448 23.71 -0.96 -6.54
CA SER A 448 25.12 -0.66 -6.38
C SER A 448 25.40 0.82 -6.70
N VAL A 449 26.57 1.33 -6.30
CA VAL A 449 27.01 2.68 -6.66
C VAL A 449 27.07 2.87 -8.19
N ASP A 450 27.37 1.79 -8.93
CA ASP A 450 27.37 1.83 -10.38
C ASP A 450 25.96 1.95 -10.97
N ASP A 451 24.98 1.28 -10.37
CA ASP A 451 23.56 1.43 -10.77
C ASP A 451 23.05 2.85 -10.47
N GLU A 452 23.33 3.38 -9.28
CA GLU A 452 23.01 4.76 -8.92
C GLU A 452 23.60 5.78 -9.93
N ARG A 453 24.81 5.54 -10.40
CA ARG A 453 25.46 6.39 -11.41
C ARG A 453 24.74 6.31 -12.76
N LYS A 454 24.28 5.12 -13.17
CA LYS A 454 23.50 4.95 -14.41
C LYS A 454 22.18 5.71 -14.34
N PHE A 455 21.45 5.58 -13.23
CA PHE A 455 20.20 6.32 -13.03
C PHE A 455 20.42 7.84 -12.94
N ALA A 456 21.50 8.28 -12.30
CA ALA A 456 21.87 9.69 -12.29
C ALA A 456 22.19 10.22 -13.71
N ALA A 457 22.79 9.38 -14.56
CA ALA A 457 22.99 9.72 -15.97
C ALA A 457 21.65 9.87 -16.72
N VAL A 458 20.68 8.99 -16.45
CA VAL A 458 19.30 9.13 -16.98
C VAL A 458 18.69 10.46 -16.58
N ALA A 459 18.77 10.84 -15.30
CA ALA A 459 18.22 12.09 -14.81
C ALA A 459 18.84 13.30 -15.53
N ARG A 460 20.16 13.32 -15.73
CA ARG A 460 20.84 14.38 -16.48
C ARG A 460 20.45 14.43 -17.97
N ILE A 461 20.36 13.28 -18.63
CA ILE A 461 19.89 13.18 -20.01
C ILE A 461 18.45 13.64 -20.12
N SER A 462 17.59 13.32 -19.15
CA SER A 462 16.21 13.78 -19.08
C SER A 462 16.12 15.30 -19.04
N GLU A 463 16.90 15.94 -18.18
CA GLU A 463 16.97 17.42 -18.10
C GLU A 463 17.39 18.06 -19.45
N ILE A 464 18.40 17.48 -20.10
CA ILE A 464 18.89 17.95 -21.40
C ILE A 464 17.79 17.80 -22.46
N ASN A 465 17.21 16.61 -22.59
CA ASN A 465 16.20 16.32 -23.60
C ASN A 465 14.93 17.16 -23.40
N LEU A 466 14.50 17.35 -22.16
CA LEU A 466 13.36 18.20 -21.83
C LEU A 466 13.67 19.66 -22.17
N GLY A 467 14.90 20.15 -21.91
CA GLY A 467 15.34 21.48 -22.31
C GLY A 467 15.35 21.66 -23.83
N LEU A 468 15.86 20.68 -24.58
CA LEU A 468 15.83 20.68 -26.04
C LEU A 468 14.38 20.67 -26.58
N TYR A 469 13.53 19.81 -26.02
CA TYR A 469 12.12 19.79 -26.38
C TYR A 469 11.44 21.14 -26.15
N ARG A 470 11.59 21.73 -24.96
CA ARG A 470 10.99 23.03 -24.61
C ARG A 470 11.49 24.19 -25.49
N THR A 471 12.76 24.13 -25.90
CA THR A 471 13.38 25.18 -26.70
C THR A 471 13.03 25.08 -28.18
N PHE A 472 13.08 23.87 -28.75
CA PHE A 472 13.07 23.70 -30.21
C PHE A 472 11.77 23.07 -30.74
N VAL A 473 11.04 22.28 -29.96
CA VAL A 473 9.87 21.54 -30.42
C VAL A 473 8.56 22.10 -29.85
N GLN A 474 8.51 22.39 -28.57
CA GLN A 474 7.30 22.88 -27.87
C GLN A 474 6.69 24.14 -28.52
N PRO A 475 7.48 25.15 -28.99
CA PRO A 475 6.91 26.33 -29.64
C PRO A 475 6.12 26.03 -30.93
N TRP A 476 6.39 24.89 -31.55
CA TRP A 476 5.68 24.42 -32.75
C TRP A 476 4.48 23.54 -32.40
N VAL A 477 4.50 22.83 -31.29
CA VAL A 477 3.42 21.92 -30.87
C VAL A 477 2.27 22.71 -30.26
N LYS A 478 2.52 23.56 -29.28
CA LYS A 478 1.51 24.30 -28.50
C LYS A 478 0.48 25.06 -29.36
N PRO A 479 0.85 25.78 -30.42
CA PRO A 479 -0.13 26.51 -31.21
C PRO A 479 -1.19 25.65 -31.92
N TRP A 480 -0.87 24.37 -32.19
CA TRP A 480 -1.77 23.43 -32.83
C TRP A 480 -2.64 22.63 -31.83
N ALA A 481 -2.18 22.55 -30.59
CA ALA A 481 -2.84 21.78 -29.55
C ALA A 481 -3.99 22.58 -28.91
N ASN A 482 -5.16 22.52 -29.54
CA ASN A 482 -6.39 23.06 -28.97
C ASN A 482 -7.27 21.97 -28.34
N ALA A 483 -8.29 22.36 -27.58
CA ALA A 483 -9.16 21.44 -26.86
C ALA A 483 -9.84 20.37 -27.78
N GLY A 484 -10.27 20.76 -28.98
CA GLY A 484 -10.90 19.84 -29.94
C GLY A 484 -9.91 18.80 -30.47
N PHE A 485 -8.68 19.21 -30.79
CA PHE A 485 -7.61 18.31 -31.21
C PHE A 485 -7.23 17.36 -30.07
N ALA A 486 -7.09 17.88 -28.85
CA ALA A 486 -6.78 17.09 -27.67
C ALA A 486 -7.87 16.04 -27.40
N GLU A 487 -9.14 16.39 -27.52
CA GLU A 487 -10.25 15.44 -27.36
C GLU A 487 -10.22 14.35 -28.45
N TRP A 488 -9.97 14.73 -29.69
CA TRP A 488 -9.85 13.79 -30.80
C TRP A 488 -8.68 12.81 -30.56
N MET A 489 -7.51 13.29 -30.15
CA MET A 489 -6.35 12.47 -29.80
C MET A 489 -6.65 11.50 -28.64
N ARG A 490 -7.39 11.96 -27.61
CA ARG A 490 -7.81 11.08 -26.51
C ARG A 490 -8.69 9.93 -26.97
N LYS A 491 -9.66 10.19 -27.83
CA LYS A 491 -10.55 9.14 -28.39
C LYS A 491 -9.79 8.09 -29.21
N LEU A 492 -8.69 8.48 -29.83
CA LEU A 492 -7.81 7.57 -30.57
C LEU A 492 -6.82 6.80 -29.69
N HIS A 493 -6.74 7.11 -28.39
CA HIS A 493 -5.87 6.37 -27.48
C HIS A 493 -6.22 4.86 -27.46
N PRO A 494 -5.24 3.92 -27.57
CA PRO A 494 -5.51 2.49 -27.66
C PRO A 494 -6.42 1.92 -26.58
N LEU A 495 -6.33 2.44 -25.34
CA LEU A 495 -7.19 2.01 -24.23
C LEU A 495 -8.60 2.65 -24.26
N ARG A 496 -8.79 3.78 -24.96
CA ARG A 496 -10.11 4.44 -25.09
C ARG A 496 -10.84 4.00 -26.36
N LEU A 497 -10.13 3.73 -27.43
CA LEU A 497 -10.69 3.35 -28.71
C LEU A 497 -11.71 2.20 -28.66
N PRO A 498 -11.52 1.12 -27.87
CA PRO A 498 -12.52 0.07 -27.73
C PRO A 498 -13.85 0.55 -27.16
N TYR A 499 -13.88 1.56 -26.29
CA TYR A 499 -15.12 2.13 -25.77
C TYR A 499 -15.88 2.89 -26.86
N GLU A 500 -15.17 3.65 -27.70
CA GLU A 500 -15.74 4.34 -28.83
C GLU A 500 -16.26 3.36 -29.92
N MET A 501 -15.58 2.23 -30.13
CA MET A 501 -15.96 1.23 -31.12
C MET A 501 -17.19 0.41 -30.72
N PHE A 502 -17.32 0.06 -29.44
CA PHE A 502 -18.38 -0.78 -28.92
C PHE A 502 -19.55 0.02 -28.31
N THR A 503 -19.59 1.33 -28.51
CA THR A 503 -20.70 2.17 -28.04
C THR A 503 -22.06 1.69 -28.60
N PRO A 504 -23.15 1.74 -27.81
CA PRO A 504 -24.52 1.46 -28.30
C PRO A 504 -24.92 2.31 -29.49
N ALA A 505 -24.32 3.47 -29.68
CA ALA A 505 -24.54 4.34 -30.82
C ALA A 505 -24.01 3.77 -32.16
N ASN A 506 -23.13 2.74 -32.12
CA ASN A 506 -22.59 2.13 -33.34
C ASN A 506 -23.66 1.36 -34.09
N PRO A 507 -24.00 1.79 -35.36
CA PRO A 507 -25.07 1.16 -36.12
C PRO A 507 -24.88 -0.33 -36.41
N LEU A 508 -23.61 -0.78 -36.48
CA LEU A 508 -23.27 -2.18 -36.79
C LEU A 508 -23.56 -3.12 -35.60
N LEU A 509 -23.71 -2.57 -34.41
CA LEU A 509 -23.89 -3.34 -33.18
C LEU A 509 -25.32 -3.25 -32.60
N LYS A 510 -26.22 -2.53 -33.24
CA LYS A 510 -27.58 -2.30 -32.74
C LYS A 510 -28.39 -3.56 -32.46
N SER A 511 -28.12 -4.65 -33.18
CA SER A 511 -28.83 -5.93 -32.99
C SER A 511 -28.14 -6.88 -32.00
N VAL A 512 -26.97 -6.53 -31.50
CA VAL A 512 -26.18 -7.45 -30.66
C VAL A 512 -26.92 -7.77 -29.37
N SER A 513 -27.49 -6.79 -28.69
CA SER A 513 -28.24 -7.00 -27.44
C SER A 513 -29.42 -7.94 -27.61
N SER A 514 -30.28 -7.71 -28.64
CA SER A 514 -31.41 -8.60 -28.91
C SER A 514 -30.98 -10.01 -29.34
N MET A 515 -29.88 -10.12 -30.07
CA MET A 515 -29.27 -11.43 -30.39
C MET A 515 -28.74 -12.12 -29.14
N ALA A 516 -28.12 -11.36 -28.24
CA ALA A 516 -27.59 -11.90 -27.00
C ALA A 516 -28.69 -12.44 -26.08
N ASP A 517 -29.84 -11.76 -25.98
CA ASP A 517 -31.00 -12.24 -25.25
C ASP A 517 -31.53 -13.56 -25.81
N TYR A 518 -31.67 -13.64 -27.13
CA TYR A 518 -32.04 -14.89 -27.80
C TYR A 518 -31.01 -16.01 -27.51
N VAL A 519 -29.73 -15.69 -27.56
CA VAL A 519 -28.65 -16.66 -27.27
C VAL A 519 -28.72 -17.13 -25.83
N ARG A 520 -28.97 -16.26 -24.85
CA ARG A 520 -29.10 -16.65 -23.41
C ARG A 520 -30.24 -17.63 -23.21
N GLU A 521 -31.38 -17.41 -23.85
CA GLU A 521 -32.53 -18.31 -23.79
C GLU A 521 -32.30 -19.66 -24.51
N ASN A 522 -31.45 -19.67 -25.55
CA ASN A 522 -31.17 -20.85 -26.38
C ASN A 522 -29.71 -21.30 -26.31
N ARG A 523 -29.06 -21.11 -25.18
CA ARG A 523 -27.63 -21.42 -24.94
C ARG A 523 -27.36 -22.94 -25.07
N GLN A 524 -26.38 -23.30 -25.90
CA GLN A 524 -25.94 -24.66 -26.14
C GLN A 524 -24.43 -24.78 -25.89
N PRO A 525 -23.98 -24.87 -24.63
CA PRO A 525 -22.55 -24.99 -24.30
C PRO A 525 -21.96 -26.29 -24.86
N VAL A 526 -20.78 -26.20 -25.45
CA VAL A 526 -20.04 -27.36 -25.90
C VAL A 526 -19.47 -28.16 -24.71
N SER A 527 -19.44 -29.50 -24.85
CA SER A 527 -18.79 -30.33 -23.83
C SER A 527 -17.30 -30.01 -23.69
N PRO A 528 -16.73 -29.99 -22.47
CA PRO A 528 -15.28 -29.87 -22.24
C PRO A 528 -14.44 -30.96 -22.93
N ASP A 529 -15.04 -32.13 -23.23
CA ASP A 529 -14.38 -33.24 -23.92
C ASP A 529 -14.35 -33.07 -25.43
N ASN A 530 -15.00 -32.05 -25.99
CA ASN A 530 -14.98 -31.77 -27.41
C ASN A 530 -13.57 -31.47 -27.92
N ALA A 531 -13.13 -32.18 -28.95
CA ALA A 531 -11.76 -32.10 -29.47
C ALA A 531 -11.39 -30.68 -29.97
N LEU A 532 -12.35 -29.93 -30.56
CA LEU A 532 -12.11 -28.55 -31.02
C LEU A 532 -12.07 -27.57 -29.87
N TRP A 533 -12.89 -27.76 -28.83
CA TRP A 533 -12.80 -27.00 -27.60
C TRP A 533 -11.42 -27.17 -26.93
N GLN A 534 -10.94 -28.42 -26.81
CA GLN A 534 -9.62 -28.69 -26.28
C GLN A 534 -8.49 -28.12 -27.16
N ALA A 535 -8.67 -28.16 -28.49
CA ALA A 535 -7.73 -27.56 -29.42
C ALA A 535 -7.68 -26.02 -29.25
N GLN A 536 -8.83 -25.36 -29.14
CA GLN A 536 -8.94 -23.93 -28.84
C GLN A 536 -8.21 -23.60 -27.52
N HIS A 537 -8.40 -24.40 -26.48
CA HIS A 537 -7.77 -24.17 -25.17
C HIS A 537 -6.26 -24.34 -25.22
N ARG A 538 -5.77 -25.37 -25.94
CA ARG A 538 -4.32 -25.55 -26.19
C ARG A 538 -3.72 -24.39 -26.98
N MET A 539 -4.42 -23.92 -28.01
CA MET A 539 -4.00 -22.76 -28.78
C MET A 539 -3.94 -21.50 -27.91
N GLY A 540 -4.96 -21.29 -27.07
CA GLY A 540 -4.99 -20.17 -26.12
C GLY A 540 -3.79 -20.17 -25.16
N LYS A 541 -3.43 -21.33 -24.61
CA LYS A 541 -2.24 -21.50 -23.77
C LYS A 541 -0.94 -21.29 -24.54
N ALA A 542 -0.86 -21.72 -25.79
CA ALA A 542 0.31 -21.49 -26.63
C ALA A 542 0.52 -19.99 -26.92
N ILE A 543 -0.56 -19.25 -27.22
CA ILE A 543 -0.51 -17.79 -27.40
C ILE A 543 -0.06 -17.11 -26.11
N GLU A 544 -0.66 -17.49 -24.97
CA GLU A 544 -0.27 -16.97 -23.65
C GLU A 544 1.22 -17.17 -23.38
N SER A 545 1.72 -18.42 -23.60
CA SER A 545 3.13 -18.74 -23.38
C SER A 545 4.06 -17.95 -24.33
N SER A 546 3.65 -17.75 -25.58
CA SER A 546 4.41 -16.97 -26.56
C SER A 546 4.48 -15.49 -26.17
N LEU A 547 3.38 -14.92 -25.66
CA LEU A 547 3.35 -13.53 -25.20
C LEU A 547 4.12 -13.33 -23.89
N LYS A 548 4.15 -14.33 -22.98
CA LYS A 548 5.03 -14.33 -21.82
C LYS A 548 6.50 -14.31 -22.24
N ALA A 549 6.88 -15.22 -23.14
CA ALA A 549 8.24 -15.26 -23.67
C ALA A 549 8.65 -13.96 -24.38
N TYR A 550 7.71 -13.33 -25.10
CA TYR A 550 7.93 -11.99 -25.67
C TYR A 550 8.18 -10.95 -24.59
N GLY A 551 7.37 -10.94 -23.51
CA GLY A 551 7.56 -10.04 -22.38
C GLY A 551 8.94 -10.19 -21.75
N ASP A 552 9.33 -11.42 -21.42
CA ASP A 552 10.65 -11.74 -20.84
C ASP A 552 11.81 -11.31 -21.75
N MET A 553 11.69 -11.53 -23.05
CA MET A 553 12.70 -11.13 -24.03
C MET A 553 12.82 -9.60 -24.12
N ARG A 554 11.67 -8.92 -24.21
CA ARG A 554 11.61 -7.45 -24.22
C ARG A 554 12.28 -6.86 -22.98
N ASP A 555 11.94 -7.37 -21.81
CA ASP A 555 12.40 -6.84 -20.52
C ASP A 555 13.93 -7.00 -20.37
N ARG A 556 14.46 -8.17 -20.74
CA ARG A 556 15.93 -8.39 -20.81
C ARG A 556 16.61 -7.47 -21.82
N PHE A 557 15.97 -7.23 -22.97
CA PHE A 557 16.50 -6.32 -23.97
C PHE A 557 16.54 -4.88 -23.44
N VAL A 558 15.45 -4.40 -22.83
CA VAL A 558 15.35 -3.06 -22.22
C VAL A 558 16.45 -2.87 -21.18
N GLU A 559 16.62 -3.82 -20.27
CA GLU A 559 17.65 -3.80 -19.24
C GLU A 559 19.06 -3.78 -19.87
N SER A 560 19.32 -4.63 -20.86
CA SER A 560 20.62 -4.69 -21.54
C SER A 560 20.96 -3.37 -22.24
N VAL A 561 19.99 -2.77 -22.92
CA VAL A 561 20.16 -1.46 -23.59
C VAL A 561 20.42 -0.37 -22.54
N PHE A 562 19.67 -0.36 -21.44
CA PHE A 562 19.86 0.59 -20.36
C PHE A 562 21.28 0.52 -19.80
N HIS A 563 21.77 -0.68 -19.48
CA HIS A 563 23.11 -0.86 -18.95
C HIS A 563 24.22 -0.52 -19.97
N ALA A 564 24.01 -0.84 -21.26
CA ALA A 564 24.98 -0.52 -22.30
C ALA A 564 25.07 1.00 -22.55
N VAL A 565 23.95 1.70 -22.59
CA VAL A 565 23.90 3.14 -22.86
C VAL A 565 24.38 3.94 -21.64
N TYR A 566 23.71 3.75 -20.49
CA TYR A 566 23.97 4.56 -19.31
C TYR A 566 25.17 4.09 -18.48
N GLY A 567 25.64 2.87 -18.69
CA GLY A 567 26.93 2.39 -18.20
C GLY A 567 28.15 2.88 -18.99
N SER A 568 27.95 3.58 -20.13
CA SER A 568 29.03 4.13 -20.92
C SER A 568 29.80 5.22 -20.16
N PRO A 569 31.12 5.05 -19.90
CA PRO A 569 31.92 6.08 -19.24
C PRO A 569 31.97 7.40 -20.00
N VAL A 570 31.88 7.34 -21.33
CA VAL A 570 31.87 8.52 -22.19
C VAL A 570 30.55 9.31 -21.97
N LEU A 571 29.43 8.63 -21.97
CA LEU A 571 28.12 9.28 -21.72
C LEU A 571 28.10 9.91 -20.32
N GLN A 572 28.53 9.16 -19.30
CA GLN A 572 28.57 9.64 -17.92
C GLN A 572 29.47 10.88 -17.79
N ALA A 573 30.62 10.88 -18.41
CA ALA A 573 31.54 12.04 -18.43
C ALA A 573 30.91 13.26 -19.14
N VAL A 574 30.25 13.06 -20.27
CA VAL A 574 29.57 14.14 -21.03
C VAL A 574 28.46 14.79 -20.18
N VAL A 575 27.71 14.03 -19.38
CA VAL A 575 26.68 14.57 -18.50
C VAL A 575 27.21 15.04 -17.14
N GLY A 576 28.54 15.08 -16.96
CA GLY A 576 29.19 15.64 -15.78
C GLY A 576 29.34 14.72 -14.59
N LEU A 577 29.11 13.40 -14.75
CA LEU A 577 29.32 12.42 -13.68
C LEU A 577 30.78 11.94 -13.68
N LYS A 578 31.45 12.06 -12.54
CA LYS A 578 32.85 11.61 -12.39
C LYS A 578 32.86 10.14 -11.96
N ALA A 579 33.85 9.39 -12.50
CA ALA A 579 34.04 7.98 -12.13
C ALA A 579 34.38 7.81 -10.62
N SER A 580 34.95 8.86 -10.01
CA SER A 580 35.31 8.89 -8.59
C SER A 580 34.13 9.22 -7.62
N ASP A 581 32.97 9.59 -8.15
CA ASP A 581 31.84 9.94 -7.29
C ASP A 581 31.32 8.68 -6.59
N ALA A 582 31.54 8.60 -5.28
CA ALA A 582 31.07 7.48 -4.44
C ALA A 582 29.56 7.54 -4.22
N SER A 583 28.97 8.74 -4.29
CA SER A 583 27.54 8.96 -4.24
C SER A 583 27.14 10.00 -5.29
N PRO A 584 26.48 9.60 -6.38
CA PRO A 584 26.05 10.52 -7.44
C PRO A 584 24.88 11.43 -7.00
N ARG A 585 24.24 11.12 -5.88
CA ARG A 585 23.17 11.91 -5.25
C ARG A 585 23.63 12.40 -3.90
N HIS A 586 23.41 13.70 -3.63
CA HIS A 586 23.69 14.27 -2.31
C HIS A 586 22.43 14.23 -1.46
N ARG A 587 22.53 13.58 -0.32
CA ARG A 587 21.57 13.66 0.77
C ARG A 587 21.78 14.98 1.51
N PRO A 588 20.73 15.81 1.71
CA PRO A 588 20.87 17.01 2.54
C PRO A 588 21.30 16.62 3.95
N GLY A 589 22.15 17.45 4.54
CA GLY A 589 22.47 17.31 5.96
C GLY A 589 21.24 17.53 6.82
N VAL A 590 21.30 17.08 8.07
CA VAL A 590 20.22 17.30 9.04
C VAL A 590 20.07 18.80 9.29
N ASP A 591 18.81 19.29 9.22
CA ASP A 591 18.48 20.69 9.46
C ASP A 591 19.01 21.18 10.82
N ALA A 592 19.53 22.41 10.84
CA ALA A 592 20.04 23.03 12.05
C ALA A 592 18.98 23.15 13.15
N VAL A 593 17.73 23.41 12.81
CA VAL A 593 16.59 23.47 13.74
C VAL A 593 16.33 22.09 14.36
N TYR A 594 16.35 21.05 13.52
CA TYR A 594 16.18 19.68 14.01
C TYR A 594 17.33 19.24 14.94
N ARG A 595 18.58 19.57 14.60
CA ARG A 595 19.74 19.30 15.48
C ARG A 595 19.61 20.01 16.81
N ALA A 596 19.18 21.27 16.82
CA ALA A 596 18.93 22.01 18.05
C ALA A 596 17.81 21.36 18.89
N PHE A 597 16.73 20.92 18.23
CA PHE A 597 15.63 20.19 18.88
C PHE A 597 16.13 18.88 19.53
N VAL A 598 16.91 18.06 18.81
CA VAL A 598 17.46 16.81 19.32
C VAL A 598 18.39 17.09 20.50
N ALA A 599 19.28 18.09 20.40
CA ALA A 599 20.19 18.46 21.47
C ALA A 599 19.42 18.89 22.74
N HIS A 600 18.38 19.72 22.58
CA HIS A 600 17.53 20.12 23.70
C HIS A 600 16.80 18.93 24.34
N ARG A 601 16.29 18.00 23.50
CA ARG A 601 15.60 16.80 23.98
C ARG A 601 16.54 15.85 24.75
N ILE A 602 17.75 15.69 24.27
CA ILE A 602 18.80 14.91 24.99
C ILE A 602 19.09 15.55 26.37
N GLU A 603 19.23 16.88 26.40
CA GLU A 603 19.49 17.60 27.66
C GLU A 603 18.32 17.42 28.65
N GLU A 604 17.08 17.55 28.17
CA GLU A 604 15.86 17.35 28.96
C GLU A 604 15.77 15.93 29.52
N LEU A 605 15.93 14.89 28.69
CA LEU A 605 15.90 13.51 29.13
C LEU A 605 17.04 13.18 30.12
N THR A 606 18.23 13.71 29.86
CA THR A 606 19.38 13.52 30.76
C THR A 606 19.13 14.15 32.14
N ARG A 607 18.51 15.33 32.19
CA ARG A 607 18.14 16.02 33.43
C ARG A 607 17.07 15.24 34.20
N ASN A 608 16.13 14.65 33.48
CA ASN A 608 14.96 13.97 34.04
C ASN A 608 15.13 12.47 34.24
N ILE A 609 16.33 11.90 34.03
CA ILE A 609 16.60 10.46 34.06
C ILE A 609 16.16 9.78 35.36
N ALA A 610 16.27 10.50 36.50
CA ALA A 610 15.87 10.02 37.80
C ALA A 610 14.45 10.44 38.22
N GLN A 611 13.75 11.20 37.39
CA GLN A 611 12.39 11.65 37.66
C GLN A 611 11.35 10.62 37.19
N GLY A 612 10.19 10.63 37.84
CA GLY A 612 9.07 9.74 37.56
C GLY A 612 8.66 8.92 38.78
N GLY A 613 7.59 8.16 38.61
CA GLY A 613 7.01 7.30 39.64
C GLY A 613 7.06 5.81 39.29
N PRO A 614 6.30 4.99 40.03
CA PRO A 614 6.26 3.54 39.80
C PRO A 614 5.78 3.13 38.40
N ARG A 615 4.97 3.95 37.71
CA ARG A 615 4.51 3.68 36.32
C ARG A 615 5.68 3.77 35.34
N GLU A 616 6.44 4.87 35.39
CA GLU A 616 7.64 5.06 34.58
C GLU A 616 8.70 4.00 34.87
N ALA A 617 8.89 3.66 36.15
CA ALA A 617 9.80 2.61 36.57
C ALA A 617 9.42 1.24 36.00
N ALA A 618 8.13 0.88 36.01
CA ALA A 618 7.65 -0.38 35.45
C ALA A 618 7.82 -0.46 33.91
N ILE A 619 7.51 0.63 33.20
CA ILE A 619 7.72 0.72 31.75
C ILE A 619 9.21 0.63 31.42
N ARG A 620 10.04 1.38 32.11
CA ARG A 620 11.52 1.34 31.98
C ARG A 620 12.06 -0.08 32.20
N ALA A 621 11.61 -0.74 33.26
CA ALA A 621 11.96 -2.12 33.56
C ALA A 621 11.54 -3.10 32.47
N LEU A 622 10.30 -2.98 31.96
CA LEU A 622 9.80 -3.81 30.89
C LEU A 622 10.63 -3.64 29.62
N LEU A 623 10.89 -2.41 29.21
CA LEU A 623 11.71 -2.10 28.05
C LEU A 623 13.13 -2.65 28.21
N TYR A 624 13.76 -2.44 29.37
CA TYR A 624 15.10 -2.95 29.66
C TYR A 624 15.20 -4.48 29.53
N ILE A 625 14.20 -5.20 30.01
CA ILE A 625 14.13 -6.67 29.91
C ILE A 625 13.93 -7.12 28.47
N ARG A 626 13.08 -6.41 27.69
CA ARG A 626 12.64 -6.83 26.36
C ARG A 626 13.52 -6.35 25.21
N ILE A 627 14.26 -5.24 25.36
CA ILE A 627 15.16 -4.74 24.32
C ILE A 627 16.08 -5.82 23.74
N PRO A 628 16.70 -6.71 24.54
CA PRO A 628 17.55 -7.77 24.00
C PRO A 628 16.83 -8.82 23.16
N ASP A 629 15.53 -9.00 23.35
CA ASP A 629 14.73 -9.93 22.58
C ASP A 629 14.26 -9.33 21.22
N GLY A 630 14.23 -7.99 21.14
CA GLY A 630 13.87 -7.28 19.92
C GLY A 630 12.43 -7.50 19.43
N VAL A 631 11.53 -8.03 20.27
CA VAL A 631 10.17 -8.41 19.92
C VAL A 631 9.15 -7.69 20.78
N ALA A 632 8.14 -7.09 20.15
CA ALA A 632 6.92 -6.64 20.80
C ALA A 632 5.72 -7.37 20.16
N ASP A 633 4.77 -7.83 20.96
CA ASP A 633 3.59 -8.50 20.45
C ASP A 633 2.27 -7.95 21.04
N GLU A 634 1.20 -8.22 20.33
CA GLU A 634 -0.16 -7.79 20.64
C GLU A 634 -0.62 -8.21 22.03
N ARG A 635 -0.28 -9.40 22.51
CA ARG A 635 -0.71 -9.94 23.81
C ARG A 635 -0.24 -9.07 24.97
N GLY A 636 1.00 -8.61 24.88
CA GLY A 636 1.57 -7.72 25.91
C GLY A 636 0.87 -6.36 25.97
N PHE A 637 0.53 -5.81 24.81
CA PHE A 637 -0.19 -4.54 24.72
C PHE A 637 -1.62 -4.68 25.25
N ARG A 638 -2.36 -5.71 24.86
CA ARG A 638 -3.73 -5.97 25.35
C ARG A 638 -3.76 -6.14 26.88
N LEU A 639 -2.76 -6.81 27.43
CA LEU A 639 -2.66 -6.94 28.89
C LEU A 639 -2.42 -5.58 29.57
N LEU A 640 -1.54 -4.73 29.00
CA LEU A 640 -1.34 -3.36 29.49
C LEU A 640 -2.60 -2.50 29.38
N GLU A 641 -3.38 -2.65 28.31
CA GLU A 641 -4.65 -1.97 28.08
C GLU A 641 -5.69 -2.36 29.15
N HIS A 642 -5.90 -3.66 29.38
CA HIS A 642 -6.77 -4.15 30.46
C HIS A 642 -6.36 -3.62 31.83
N MET A 643 -5.08 -3.58 32.11
CA MET A 643 -4.58 -3.08 33.40
C MET A 643 -4.76 -1.57 33.54
N ARG A 644 -4.66 -0.80 32.47
CA ARG A 644 -5.00 0.63 32.46
C ARG A 644 -6.48 0.84 32.82
N GLU A 645 -7.37 0.03 32.27
CA GLU A 645 -8.81 0.07 32.56
C GLU A 645 -9.11 -0.30 34.02
N GLU A 646 -8.49 -1.36 34.54
CA GLU A 646 -8.64 -1.79 35.94
C GLU A 646 -8.13 -0.75 36.95
N THR A 647 -7.15 0.08 36.59
CA THR A 647 -6.57 1.12 37.45
C THR A 647 -7.31 2.46 37.40
N GLY A 648 -8.51 2.52 36.77
CA GLY A 648 -9.39 3.68 36.78
C GLY A 648 -9.16 4.69 35.64
N GLY A 649 -8.36 4.35 34.60
CA GLY A 649 -8.28 5.12 33.36
C GLY A 649 -7.72 6.55 33.45
N GLU A 650 -6.98 6.91 34.50
CA GLU A 650 -6.46 8.26 34.71
C GLU A 650 -5.42 8.71 33.66
N LEU A 651 -4.75 7.76 32.99
CA LEU A 651 -3.74 8.08 31.98
C LEU A 651 -4.33 7.99 30.58
N SER A 652 -4.33 9.10 29.85
CA SER A 652 -4.73 9.08 28.44
C SER A 652 -3.76 8.24 27.60
N LEU A 653 -4.24 7.67 26.48
CA LEU A 653 -3.40 6.89 25.58
C LEU A 653 -2.22 7.71 25.05
N ALA A 654 -2.42 8.99 24.75
CA ALA A 654 -1.35 9.89 24.31
C ALA A 654 -0.26 10.08 25.39
N ALA A 655 -0.65 10.25 26.66
CA ALA A 655 0.30 10.38 27.76
C ALA A 655 1.07 9.06 27.99
N PHE A 656 0.39 7.92 27.87
CA PHE A 656 1.03 6.60 27.94
C PHE A 656 2.09 6.41 26.84
N LYS A 657 1.75 6.76 25.60
CA LYS A 657 2.68 6.70 24.45
C LYS A 657 3.91 7.59 24.65
N ALA A 658 3.69 8.81 25.11
CA ALA A 658 4.80 9.73 25.44
C ALA A 658 5.72 9.13 26.50
N MET A 659 5.14 8.56 27.56
CA MET A 659 5.88 7.90 28.65
C MET A 659 6.71 6.73 28.12
N VAL A 660 6.16 5.83 27.32
CA VAL A 660 6.89 4.69 26.73
C VAL A 660 8.08 5.18 25.91
N ARG A 661 7.86 6.18 25.05
CA ARG A 661 8.92 6.76 24.21
C ARG A 661 10.03 7.39 25.05
N ASP A 662 9.67 8.13 26.07
CA ASP A 662 10.64 8.80 26.96
C ASP A 662 11.49 7.80 27.74
N GLN A 663 10.86 6.75 28.27
CA GLN A 663 11.61 5.70 28.98
C GLN A 663 12.54 4.92 28.07
N PHE A 664 12.11 4.66 26.83
CA PHE A 664 12.97 4.02 25.84
C PHE A 664 14.18 4.89 25.48
N LEU A 665 13.96 6.17 25.16
CA LEU A 665 15.05 7.11 24.86
C LEU A 665 15.99 7.30 26.04
N THR A 666 15.46 7.32 27.25
CA THR A 666 16.26 7.40 28.50
C THR A 666 17.20 6.19 28.63
N LEU A 667 16.71 4.99 28.35
CA LEU A 667 17.56 3.77 28.35
C LEU A 667 18.65 3.82 27.28
N LEU A 668 18.35 4.35 26.09
CA LEU A 668 19.35 4.50 25.02
C LEU A 668 20.42 5.53 25.37
N LEU A 669 20.07 6.61 26.09
CA LEU A 669 21.01 7.66 26.47
C LEU A 669 22.01 7.18 27.54
N ASP A 670 21.53 6.54 28.58
CA ASP A 670 22.36 6.04 29.68
C ASP A 670 21.65 4.89 30.41
N GLU A 671 21.82 3.68 29.89
CA GLU A 671 21.16 2.47 30.41
C GLU A 671 21.47 2.29 31.90
N ARG A 672 22.74 2.47 32.31
CA ARG A 672 23.15 2.24 33.67
C ARG A 672 22.46 3.21 34.65
N ARG A 673 22.53 4.52 34.40
CA ARG A 673 21.87 5.52 35.24
C ARG A 673 20.35 5.38 35.24
N ALA A 674 19.77 4.99 34.10
CA ALA A 674 18.33 4.75 33.98
C ALA A 674 17.89 3.61 34.91
N ILE A 675 18.65 2.52 35.00
CA ILE A 675 18.34 1.38 35.85
C ILE A 675 18.63 1.68 37.33
N GLU A 676 19.75 2.35 37.62
CA GLU A 676 20.09 2.79 38.99
C GLU A 676 19.06 3.75 39.59
N ALA A 677 18.26 4.46 38.74
CA ALA A 677 17.21 5.36 39.21
C ALA A 677 15.88 4.64 39.59
N ILE A 678 15.62 3.43 39.11
CA ILE A 678 14.38 2.69 39.36
C ILE A 678 14.05 2.60 40.87
N PRO A 679 14.97 2.25 41.77
CA PRO A 679 14.66 2.19 43.18
C PRO A 679 14.08 3.47 43.78
N ALA A 680 14.63 4.64 43.43
CA ALA A 680 14.12 5.93 43.89
C ALA A 680 12.72 6.27 43.34
N MET A 681 12.46 5.89 42.11
CA MET A 681 11.15 6.07 41.49
C MET A 681 10.06 5.21 42.14
N LEU A 682 10.39 4.02 42.62
CA LEU A 682 9.47 3.13 43.34
C LEU A 682 9.13 3.65 44.75
N ASP A 683 10.06 4.38 45.40
CA ASP A 683 9.85 4.95 46.73
C ASP A 683 8.81 6.08 46.77
N ALA A 684 8.53 6.71 45.64
CA ALA A 684 7.57 7.80 45.53
C ALA A 684 6.13 7.36 45.92
N GLU A 685 5.71 6.14 45.54
CA GLU A 685 4.38 5.59 45.80
C GLU A 685 4.44 4.07 46.06
N PRO A 686 4.74 3.61 47.32
CA PRO A 686 4.99 2.19 47.61
C PRO A 686 3.84 1.22 47.31
N GLU A 687 2.57 1.66 47.48
CA GLU A 687 1.40 0.85 47.17
C GLU A 687 1.26 0.63 45.66
N LEU A 688 1.46 1.69 44.87
CA LEU A 688 1.45 1.61 43.40
C LEU A 688 2.66 0.77 42.92
N ALA A 689 3.83 0.92 43.53
CA ALA A 689 5.00 0.12 43.20
C ALA A 689 4.75 -1.39 43.39
N SER A 690 4.06 -1.79 44.47
CA SER A 690 3.69 -3.19 44.71
C SER A 690 2.73 -3.73 43.65
N ARG A 691 1.75 -2.94 43.20
CA ARG A 691 0.86 -3.30 42.10
C ARG A 691 1.60 -3.43 40.77
N MET A 692 2.48 -2.47 40.46
CA MET A 692 3.30 -2.50 39.23
C MET A 692 4.25 -3.71 39.19
N ALA A 693 4.80 -4.13 40.34
CA ALA A 693 5.62 -5.35 40.43
C ALA A 693 4.85 -6.62 40.05
N VAL A 694 3.61 -6.75 40.52
CA VAL A 694 2.73 -7.87 40.15
C VAL A 694 2.41 -7.84 38.67
N THR A 695 2.10 -6.67 38.14
CA THR A 695 1.84 -6.39 36.74
C THR A 695 3.01 -6.80 35.85
N LEU A 696 4.21 -6.29 36.16
CA LEU A 696 5.42 -6.58 35.40
C LEU A 696 5.69 -8.09 35.35
N ARG A 697 5.50 -8.80 36.48
CA ARG A 697 5.66 -10.24 36.53
C ARG A 697 4.67 -10.97 35.61
N LYS A 698 3.39 -10.61 35.68
CA LYS A 698 2.34 -11.17 34.80
C LYS A 698 2.65 -10.93 33.31
N LEU A 699 3.08 -9.71 32.96
CA LEU A 699 3.48 -9.39 31.59
C LEU A 699 4.60 -10.29 31.10
N ILE A 700 5.64 -10.49 31.91
CA ILE A 700 6.79 -11.30 31.53
C ILE A 700 6.42 -12.80 31.48
N GLU A 701 5.53 -13.28 32.35
CA GLU A 701 5.02 -14.64 32.30
C GLU A 701 4.22 -14.91 31.00
N VAL A 702 3.41 -13.95 30.58
CA VAL A 702 2.60 -14.05 29.34
C VAL A 702 3.46 -13.94 28.08
N LEU A 703 4.35 -12.94 28.03
CA LEU A 703 5.18 -12.65 26.87
C LEU A 703 6.36 -13.62 26.72
N GLY A 704 6.80 -14.22 27.82
CA GLY A 704 8.05 -14.96 27.87
C GLY A 704 9.29 -14.06 27.76
N VAL A 705 10.44 -14.57 28.09
CA VAL A 705 11.76 -13.96 27.85
C VAL A 705 12.63 -15.02 27.19
N GLU A 706 12.97 -14.81 25.94
CA GLU A 706 13.66 -15.82 25.13
C GLU A 706 15.17 -15.76 25.32
N SER A 707 15.74 -14.55 25.38
CA SER A 707 17.20 -14.37 25.47
C SER A 707 17.75 -14.64 26.87
N LYS A 708 18.98 -15.13 26.92
CA LYS A 708 19.74 -15.26 28.21
C LYS A 708 19.95 -13.91 28.89
N VAL A 709 20.15 -12.85 28.11
CA VAL A 709 20.36 -11.50 28.60
C VAL A 709 19.07 -10.96 29.22
N GLY A 710 17.92 -11.12 28.53
CA GLY A 710 16.62 -10.73 29.08
C GLY A 710 16.29 -11.43 30.40
N LYS A 711 16.59 -12.74 30.51
CA LYS A 711 16.41 -13.51 31.76
C LYS A 711 17.27 -12.96 32.91
N ALA A 712 18.52 -12.60 32.63
CA ALA A 712 19.41 -11.98 33.64
C ALA A 712 18.88 -10.61 34.06
N ARG A 713 18.46 -9.77 33.11
CA ARG A 713 17.86 -8.46 33.36
C ARG A 713 16.56 -8.57 34.16
N PHE A 714 15.74 -9.57 33.86
CA PHE A 714 14.52 -9.83 34.65
C PHE A 714 14.85 -10.16 36.11
N ALA A 715 15.85 -11.02 36.36
CA ALA A 715 16.26 -11.34 37.73
C ALA A 715 16.78 -10.10 38.49
N GLU A 716 17.53 -9.24 37.82
CA GLU A 716 18.02 -7.97 38.39
C GLU A 716 16.85 -7.04 38.77
N ILE A 717 15.93 -6.80 37.85
CA ILE A 717 14.73 -5.96 38.07
C ILE A 717 13.84 -6.56 39.17
N ALA A 718 13.60 -7.87 39.15
CA ALA A 718 12.79 -8.53 40.17
C ALA A 718 13.35 -8.31 41.57
N ALA A 719 14.67 -8.38 41.74
CA ALA A 719 15.33 -8.10 43.01
C ALA A 719 15.12 -6.65 43.50
N MET A 720 15.14 -5.66 42.56
CA MET A 720 14.89 -4.25 42.89
C MET A 720 13.46 -4.02 43.39
N PHE A 721 12.46 -4.66 42.74
CA PHE A 721 11.06 -4.55 43.15
C PHE A 721 10.74 -5.36 44.43
N GLU A 722 11.41 -6.51 44.68
CA GLU A 722 11.17 -7.34 45.84
C GLU A 722 11.83 -6.79 47.13
N SER A 723 12.93 -6.08 47.03
CA SER A 723 13.64 -5.48 48.18
C SER A 723 12.77 -4.45 48.93
N ARG A 724 11.58 -4.09 48.41
CA ARG A 724 10.69 -3.05 48.92
C ARG A 724 9.28 -3.55 49.26
N LYS A 725 9.12 -4.81 49.67
CA LYS A 725 7.85 -5.33 50.18
C LYS A 725 7.40 -4.55 51.39
N VAL A 726 6.26 -3.88 51.30
CA VAL A 726 5.52 -3.36 52.47
C VAL A 726 5.30 -4.50 53.44
N PRO A 727 5.55 -4.30 54.78
CA PRO A 727 5.26 -5.30 55.79
C PRO A 727 3.79 -5.78 55.66
N LYS A 728 3.59 -7.09 55.66
CA LYS A 728 2.24 -7.69 55.61
C LYS A 728 1.36 -7.06 56.68
N ALA A 729 0.28 -6.43 56.30
CA ALA A 729 -0.80 -6.09 57.24
C ALA A 729 -1.26 -7.36 57.97
N PRO A 730 -1.61 -7.26 59.29
CA PRO A 730 -2.01 -8.43 60.06
C PRO A 730 -3.22 -9.12 59.42
N LYS A 731 -3.16 -10.44 59.35
CA LYS A 731 -4.24 -11.29 58.86
C LYS A 731 -5.47 -11.12 59.79
N ASN A 732 -6.44 -10.29 59.40
CA ASN A 732 -7.75 -10.34 59.92
C ASN A 732 -8.76 -10.59 58.78
N GLY A 733 -9.35 -11.75 58.79
CA GLY A 733 -10.55 -12.09 58.03
C GLY A 733 -10.35 -12.48 56.59
N ALA A 734 -10.40 -13.75 56.28
CA ALA A 734 -10.48 -14.26 54.91
C ALA A 734 -11.75 -13.72 54.24
N PRO A 735 -11.63 -13.07 53.09
CA PRO A 735 -12.75 -12.89 52.17
C PRO A 735 -12.98 -14.22 51.44
N LYS A 736 -14.25 -14.60 51.33
CA LYS A 736 -14.73 -15.73 50.54
C LYS A 736 -14.27 -15.57 49.10
N GLU A 737 -13.71 -16.64 48.54
CA GLU A 737 -13.50 -16.79 47.11
C GLU A 737 -14.84 -16.64 46.38
N ASP A 738 -15.06 -15.48 45.82
CA ASP A 738 -16.08 -15.35 44.77
C ASP A 738 -15.44 -15.86 43.46
N ARG A 739 -15.87 -17.03 43.05
CA ARG A 739 -15.60 -17.59 41.73
C ARG A 739 -16.14 -16.59 40.70
N ILE A 740 -15.23 -15.97 39.97
CA ILE A 740 -15.58 -15.21 38.78
C ILE A 740 -16.15 -16.22 37.77
N GLN A 741 -17.44 -16.18 37.56
CA GLN A 741 -18.09 -16.86 36.43
C GLN A 741 -17.74 -16.06 35.18
N PRO A 742 -17.25 -16.72 34.09
CA PRO A 742 -17.06 -16.05 32.82
C PRO A 742 -18.39 -15.53 32.29
N ALA A 743 -18.45 -14.26 31.91
CA ALA A 743 -19.57 -13.67 31.23
C ALA A 743 -19.88 -14.47 29.96
N ARG A 744 -21.08 -15.01 29.82
CA ARG A 744 -21.50 -15.67 28.59
C ARG A 744 -21.52 -14.66 27.45
N PRO A 745 -20.92 -14.96 26.31
CA PRO A 745 -21.08 -14.14 25.13
C PRO A 745 -22.55 -14.17 24.70
N ALA A 746 -23.11 -13.00 24.40
CA ALA A 746 -24.44 -12.87 23.85
C ALA A 746 -24.50 -13.62 22.52
N ARG A 747 -25.37 -14.62 22.44
CA ARG A 747 -25.65 -15.35 21.20
C ARG A 747 -26.22 -14.35 20.19
N ALA A 748 -25.48 -14.14 19.10
CA ALA A 748 -26.05 -13.57 17.89
C ALA A 748 -27.17 -14.50 17.38
N PRO A 749 -28.34 -13.97 16.95
CA PRO A 749 -29.38 -14.80 16.38
C PRO A 749 -28.92 -15.40 15.05
N ALA A 750 -29.10 -16.69 14.91
CA ALA A 750 -28.88 -17.43 13.68
C ALA A 750 -29.69 -16.78 12.54
N ALA A 751 -29.00 -16.24 11.56
CA ALA A 751 -29.61 -15.84 10.31
C ALA A 751 -30.01 -17.09 9.53
N SER A 752 -31.30 -17.32 9.42
CA SER A 752 -31.88 -18.31 8.53
C SER A 752 -31.48 -18.03 7.09
N ARG A 753 -30.91 -19.05 6.44
CA ARG A 753 -30.88 -19.11 4.97
C ARG A 753 -32.31 -19.00 4.45
N ASN A 754 -32.55 -17.99 3.61
CA ASN A 754 -33.35 -18.16 2.38
C ASN A 754 -33.35 -16.89 1.54
N LEU A 755 -33.01 -17.13 0.26
CA LEU A 755 -33.57 -16.61 -0.98
C LEU A 755 -33.23 -15.21 -1.48
N SER A 756 -32.76 -15.36 -2.69
CA SER A 756 -32.70 -14.56 -3.92
C SER A 756 -31.63 -13.50 -4.01
#